data_d34e12f306353fe7a610923723b4c1ea
#
_entry.id   d34e12f306353fe7a610923723b4c1ea
#
_cell.length_a   1.000
_cell.length_b   1.000
_cell.length_c   1.000
_cell.angle_alpha   90.00
_cell.angle_beta   90.00
_cell.angle_gamma   90.00
#
_symmetry.space_group_name_H-M   'P 1'
#
loop_
_entity.id
_entity.type
_entity.pdbx_description
1 polymer ?
#
loop_
_entity_poly.entity_id
_entity_poly.type
_entity_poly.pdbx_seq_one_letter_code
_entity_poly.pdbx_strand_id
1 'polypeptide(L)'
;MEYETAVELTGILVDIDYISIGKRSIIRLTLKSNGKAYELFDFGFRPYFFIMPPAGSAADAEKLKNVRIADNEGIMEAHAVENVELSLRGSKTKAFKVYVDSTREVPKLSELLQEFGERYEYDILFWKRYVIDKGISPLYGINVKAHEEEGRLCVDYIEPARKASDEVLTHICFDIETYNPNTVPRPEVDPAIMISYTDGINSGVLTTKSISRPFVRTLNSEKEMINEFTSYIKKNDYDVIAGYNSSNFDMPYLSKRAAATKASFEIGRYEGVPKQEHHGLVEMVKIQGRSHVDVYNVAKFVSVVGASEKVLKASRFTLSEVYAAITGDTKRMVDRQNIWQIWDGTDADREELADYSLADSLALEELYKFFIPLEIEISKVAGSTLSEACISTTGQLVEHLLMRKAFENLEFIPNKPNEREIEWRNNNPIEGAFVKTPEAGIYKDIAVFDFRGLYPSIIIAYNIDPSTLMKSPVNEEHYESPTKAAFRKSPLGIVPEVLRMLIHERSEVKKAFKKDPDNKYLAARSTALKIIANSFYGYLGYARSRWYSRECAESVTAFGREYVTKTMELAEKHGFKVLYGDTDSQFLLMNGKSKEDAYAFLKDVNRSLPESMELELEDFYRSGVFVGKRGANAGAKKKYALLSESGRIKIRGFELVRRDWSAVSRNTQRAVLETILKEGSKEKAMAIVKDVVKRLREGSIDIKELTIQTQLRKRIDAYDSKSPELAAVKKAIERKQKNKKDMEGAMVSYVITKHGNTISEKAELEEFAKDYDAEYYINHQVIPSTLKILKELGISEDELKGLGSQKKLF
;
A
#
# COMPACT_ATOMS: atom_id res chain seq x y z
N MET A 1 -10.10 -3.39 53.30
CA MET A 1 -10.10 -2.98 51.89
C MET A 1 -9.15 -1.81 51.78
N GLU A 2 -7.93 -2.08 51.36
CA GLU A 2 -6.96 -1.04 51.05
C GLU A 2 -7.55 -0.28 49.83
N TYR A 3 -7.54 1.04 49.89
CA TYR A 3 -8.02 1.89 48.80
C TYR A 3 -7.08 1.65 47.62
N GLU A 4 -7.56 0.91 46.61
CA GLU A 4 -6.91 0.79 45.32
C GLU A 4 -6.69 2.19 44.76
N THR A 5 -5.44 2.54 44.52
CA THR A 5 -5.10 3.86 43.97
C THR A 5 -5.60 3.92 42.52
N ALA A 6 -6.71 4.61 42.31
CA ALA A 6 -7.25 4.86 40.97
C ALA A 6 -6.27 5.75 40.17
N VAL A 7 -5.90 5.31 39.00
CA VAL A 7 -5.00 6.02 38.05
C VAL A 7 -5.81 6.49 36.84
N GLU A 8 -5.75 7.79 36.53
CA GLU A 8 -6.33 8.34 35.31
C GLU A 8 -5.21 8.70 34.32
N LEU A 9 -5.27 8.15 33.14
CA LEU A 9 -4.29 8.34 32.07
C LEU A 9 -4.96 8.86 30.80
N THR A 10 -4.31 9.84 30.17
CA THR A 10 -4.68 10.28 28.81
C THR A 10 -3.47 10.14 27.92
N GLY A 11 -3.60 9.45 26.79
CA GLY A 11 -2.46 9.18 25.93
C GLY A 11 -2.84 8.54 24.60
N ILE A 12 -1.87 7.89 23.97
CA ILE A 12 -2.05 7.13 22.71
C ILE A 12 -1.79 5.65 22.95
N LEU A 13 -2.54 4.82 22.24
CA LEU A 13 -2.33 3.37 22.22
C LEU A 13 -1.24 3.03 21.22
N VAL A 14 -0.07 2.60 21.70
CA VAL A 14 1.09 2.22 20.88
C VAL A 14 0.93 0.82 20.31
N ASP A 15 0.46 -0.12 21.16
CA ASP A 15 0.23 -1.52 20.78
C ASP A 15 -0.95 -2.08 21.56
N ILE A 16 -1.59 -3.09 20.97
CA ILE A 16 -2.64 -3.89 21.59
C ILE A 16 -2.49 -5.35 21.18
N ASP A 17 -2.55 -6.22 22.18
CA ASP A 17 -2.61 -7.66 21.98
C ASP A 17 -3.48 -8.32 23.07
N TYR A 18 -3.36 -9.61 23.23
CA TYR A 18 -3.96 -10.32 24.34
C TYR A 18 -3.02 -11.40 24.87
N ILE A 19 -3.16 -11.68 26.13
CA ILE A 19 -2.43 -12.75 26.82
C ILE A 19 -3.40 -13.76 27.38
N SER A 20 -2.92 -14.97 27.67
CA SER A 20 -3.70 -16.01 28.37
C SER A 20 -3.32 -16.01 29.83
N ILE A 21 -4.29 -15.78 30.73
CA ILE A 21 -4.17 -15.93 32.15
C ILE A 21 -5.15 -17.03 32.59
N GLY A 22 -4.62 -18.15 33.03
CA GLY A 22 -5.43 -19.35 33.25
C GLY A 22 -6.08 -19.79 31.95
N LYS A 23 -7.42 -19.90 31.93
CA LYS A 23 -8.21 -20.26 30.71
C LYS A 23 -8.71 -19.04 29.96
N ARG A 24 -8.46 -17.83 30.42
CA ARG A 24 -9.04 -16.61 29.84
C ARG A 24 -8.06 -15.88 28.93
N SER A 25 -8.58 -15.36 27.81
CA SER A 25 -7.89 -14.37 26.99
C SER A 25 -8.18 -12.97 27.54
N ILE A 26 -7.12 -12.25 27.92
CA ILE A 26 -7.17 -10.92 28.54
C ILE A 26 -6.55 -9.92 27.58
N ILE A 27 -7.22 -8.81 27.29
CA ILE A 27 -6.67 -7.71 26.47
C ILE A 27 -5.54 -7.05 27.26
N ARG A 28 -4.41 -6.85 26.55
CA ARG A 28 -3.27 -6.09 27.04
C ARG A 28 -3.06 -4.88 26.14
N LEU A 29 -2.94 -3.71 26.76
CA LEU A 29 -2.76 -2.43 26.09
C LEU A 29 -1.40 -1.85 26.48
N THR A 30 -0.70 -1.27 25.48
CA THR A 30 0.48 -0.43 25.72
C THR A 30 0.08 1.02 25.45
N LEU A 31 -0.15 1.76 26.52
CA LEU A 31 -0.52 3.17 26.49
C LEU A 31 0.71 4.05 26.71
N LYS A 32 0.96 5.01 25.84
CA LYS A 32 1.91 6.10 26.09
C LYS A 32 1.17 7.32 26.62
N SER A 33 1.57 7.77 27.82
CA SER A 33 1.02 8.95 28.48
C SER A 33 2.16 9.73 29.16
N ASN A 34 2.22 11.04 28.93
CA ASN A 34 3.29 11.92 29.45
C ASN A 34 4.71 11.38 29.18
N GLY A 35 4.91 10.87 27.96
CA GLY A 35 6.19 10.32 27.52
C GLY A 35 6.56 8.94 28.09
N LYS A 36 5.73 8.33 28.93
CA LYS A 36 5.96 7.02 29.53
C LYS A 36 5.00 5.98 28.97
N ALA A 37 5.49 4.74 28.83
CA ALA A 37 4.65 3.60 28.45
C ALA A 37 4.09 2.90 29.69
N TYR A 38 2.80 2.60 29.64
CA TYR A 38 2.05 1.88 30.68
C TYR A 38 1.50 0.58 30.08
N GLU A 39 1.65 -0.51 30.79
CA GLU A 39 1.01 -1.79 30.51
C GLU A 39 -0.32 -1.85 31.25
N LEU A 40 -1.42 -2.08 30.53
CA LEU A 40 -2.78 -2.10 31.09
C LEU A 40 -3.47 -3.39 30.69
N PHE A 41 -4.32 -3.94 31.55
CA PHE A 41 -5.06 -5.18 31.34
C PHE A 41 -6.56 -4.96 31.47
N ASP A 42 -7.34 -5.30 30.45
CA ASP A 42 -8.81 -5.32 30.54
C ASP A 42 -9.29 -6.75 30.79
N PHE A 43 -9.60 -7.06 32.03
CA PHE A 43 -10.19 -8.33 32.47
C PHE A 43 -11.69 -8.42 32.23
N GLY A 44 -12.36 -7.27 31.99
CA GLY A 44 -13.79 -7.22 31.77
C GLY A 44 -14.23 -7.64 30.39
N PHE A 45 -13.36 -7.49 29.38
CA PHE A 45 -13.68 -7.77 28.00
C PHE A 45 -13.50 -9.25 27.67
N ARG A 46 -14.50 -9.86 26.97
CA ARG A 46 -14.48 -11.27 26.58
C ARG A 46 -14.64 -11.43 25.07
N PRO A 47 -14.03 -12.47 24.48
CA PRO A 47 -14.32 -12.84 23.10
C PRO A 47 -15.79 -13.25 22.95
N TYR A 48 -16.40 -12.89 21.82
CA TYR A 48 -17.77 -13.28 21.51
C TYR A 48 -18.01 -13.41 20.01
N PHE A 49 -19.12 -14.03 19.64
CA PHE A 49 -19.66 -14.14 18.29
C PHE A 49 -21.20 -14.18 18.38
N PHE A 50 -21.85 -14.17 17.22
CA PHE A 50 -23.32 -14.24 17.18
C PHE A 50 -23.82 -15.52 16.49
N ILE A 51 -24.97 -15.99 16.95
CA ILE A 51 -25.79 -17.02 16.29
C ILE A 51 -27.15 -16.43 15.97
N MET A 52 -27.49 -16.40 14.71
CA MET A 52 -28.79 -15.90 14.21
C MET A 52 -29.69 -17.08 13.89
N PRO A 53 -30.72 -17.37 14.73
CA PRO A 53 -31.62 -18.49 14.50
C PRO A 53 -32.51 -18.26 13.29
N PRO A 54 -32.95 -19.32 12.57
CA PRO A 54 -33.97 -19.20 11.54
C PRO A 54 -35.27 -18.62 12.11
N ALA A 55 -36.01 -17.90 11.28
CA ALA A 55 -37.31 -17.36 11.68
C ALA A 55 -38.24 -18.47 12.17
N GLY A 56 -38.84 -18.28 13.37
CA GLY A 56 -39.71 -19.26 14.00
C GLY A 56 -39.00 -20.41 14.70
N SER A 57 -37.68 -20.36 14.82
CA SER A 57 -36.88 -21.38 15.55
C SER A 57 -37.28 -21.45 17.04
N ALA A 58 -37.29 -22.66 17.61
CA ALA A 58 -37.40 -22.91 19.04
C ALA A 58 -36.06 -22.88 19.78
N ALA A 59 -35.02 -22.32 19.17
CA ALA A 59 -33.75 -22.07 19.83
C ALA A 59 -33.90 -21.01 20.93
N ASP A 60 -33.27 -21.24 22.06
CA ASP A 60 -33.22 -20.30 23.19
C ASP A 60 -31.78 -20.25 23.77
N ALA A 61 -31.53 -19.22 24.56
CA ALA A 61 -30.21 -18.97 25.14
C ALA A 61 -29.72 -20.11 26.05
N GLU A 62 -30.64 -20.75 26.75
CA GLU A 62 -30.28 -21.87 27.66
C GLU A 62 -29.82 -23.10 26.88
N LYS A 63 -30.42 -23.39 25.74
CA LYS A 63 -29.96 -24.51 24.88
C LYS A 63 -28.54 -24.26 24.38
N LEU A 64 -28.25 -23.04 23.89
CA LEU A 64 -26.91 -22.69 23.41
C LEU A 64 -25.87 -22.75 24.55
N LYS A 65 -26.25 -22.30 25.75
CA LYS A 65 -25.38 -22.27 26.94
C LYS A 65 -25.02 -23.69 27.43
N ASN A 66 -25.89 -24.67 27.18
CA ASN A 66 -25.68 -26.06 27.61
C ASN A 66 -24.83 -26.85 26.63
N VAL A 67 -24.46 -26.32 25.49
CA VAL A 67 -23.60 -27.00 24.51
C VAL A 67 -22.15 -27.02 25.00
N ARG A 68 -21.55 -28.22 25.00
CA ARG A 68 -20.19 -28.45 25.48
C ARG A 68 -19.37 -29.27 24.50
N ILE A 69 -18.09 -28.90 24.39
CA ILE A 69 -17.10 -29.68 23.63
C ILE A 69 -15.94 -30.02 24.56
N ALA A 70 -15.59 -31.28 24.65
CA ALA A 70 -14.37 -31.70 25.33
C ALA A 70 -13.24 -31.87 24.31
N ASP A 71 -12.08 -31.27 24.61
CA ASP A 71 -10.84 -31.53 23.91
C ASP A 71 -9.70 -31.88 24.89
N ASN A 72 -8.47 -32.02 24.37
CA ASN A 72 -7.30 -32.39 25.19
C ASN A 72 -6.92 -31.35 26.26
N GLU A 73 -7.48 -30.17 26.19
CA GLU A 73 -7.17 -29.03 27.08
C GLU A 73 -8.33 -28.67 28.01
N GLY A 74 -9.47 -29.39 27.89
CA GLY A 74 -10.60 -29.28 28.79
C GLY A 74 -11.95 -29.15 28.09
N ILE A 75 -12.96 -28.72 28.85
CA ILE A 75 -14.31 -28.47 28.36
C ILE A 75 -14.40 -27.01 27.88
N MET A 76 -14.90 -26.84 26.65
CA MET A 76 -15.29 -25.55 26.07
C MET A 76 -16.82 -25.41 26.16
N GLU A 77 -17.26 -24.27 26.67
CA GLU A 77 -18.68 -23.95 26.79
C GLU A 77 -18.89 -22.44 26.68
N ALA A 78 -20.09 -22.00 26.41
CA ALA A 78 -20.41 -20.59 26.45
C ALA A 78 -20.33 -20.05 27.88
N HIS A 79 -19.54 -18.98 28.11
CA HIS A 79 -19.52 -18.28 29.39
C HIS A 79 -20.88 -17.64 29.69
N ALA A 80 -21.45 -16.95 28.70
CA ALA A 80 -22.78 -16.34 28.76
C ALA A 80 -23.41 -16.29 27.37
N VAL A 81 -24.73 -16.26 27.31
CA VAL A 81 -25.53 -16.11 26.09
C VAL A 81 -26.58 -15.04 26.33
N GLU A 82 -26.59 -14.01 25.50
CA GLU A 82 -27.51 -12.86 25.57
C GLU A 82 -28.40 -12.79 24.34
N ASN A 83 -29.66 -12.49 24.50
CA ASN A 83 -30.57 -12.14 23.41
C ASN A 83 -30.30 -10.71 22.97
N VAL A 84 -30.03 -10.51 21.68
CA VAL A 84 -29.79 -9.21 21.09
C VAL A 84 -30.66 -9.01 19.85
N GLU A 85 -30.91 -7.74 19.52
CA GLU A 85 -31.55 -7.36 18.24
C GLU A 85 -30.62 -6.40 17.51
N LEU A 86 -30.17 -6.82 16.32
CA LEU A 86 -29.28 -6.05 15.46
C LEU A 86 -29.90 -5.94 14.06
N SER A 87 -29.43 -5.00 13.26
CA SER A 87 -29.85 -4.89 11.86
C SER A 87 -29.03 -5.85 10.98
N LEU A 88 -29.68 -6.50 10.04
CA LEU A 88 -29.03 -7.23 8.95
C LEU A 88 -29.54 -6.66 7.63
N ARG A 89 -28.69 -5.95 6.91
CA ARG A 89 -29.03 -5.28 5.64
C ARG A 89 -30.31 -4.43 5.75
N GLY A 90 -30.40 -3.61 6.81
CA GLY A 90 -31.51 -2.71 7.06
C GLY A 90 -32.76 -3.35 7.68
N SER A 91 -32.76 -4.65 7.98
CA SER A 91 -33.87 -5.35 8.64
C SER A 91 -33.48 -5.77 10.06
N LYS A 92 -34.30 -5.43 11.07
CA LYS A 92 -34.12 -5.86 12.46
C LYS A 92 -34.21 -7.38 12.58
N THR A 93 -33.23 -7.98 13.23
CA THR A 93 -33.09 -9.43 13.35
C THR A 93 -32.65 -9.79 14.76
N LYS A 94 -33.29 -10.80 15.35
CA LYS A 94 -32.92 -11.34 16.66
C LYS A 94 -31.76 -12.32 16.50
N ALA A 95 -30.82 -12.28 17.45
CA ALA A 95 -29.68 -13.19 17.51
C ALA A 95 -29.28 -13.47 18.97
N PHE A 96 -28.44 -14.46 19.14
CA PHE A 96 -27.76 -14.78 20.40
C PHE A 96 -26.32 -14.28 20.34
N LYS A 97 -25.94 -13.41 21.27
CA LYS A 97 -24.55 -13.04 21.51
C LYS A 97 -23.94 -14.03 22.46
N VAL A 98 -22.96 -14.80 22.00
CA VAL A 98 -22.32 -15.89 22.73
C VAL A 98 -20.94 -15.46 23.18
N TYR A 99 -20.72 -15.31 24.47
CA TYR A 99 -19.43 -15.01 25.08
C TYR A 99 -18.69 -16.28 25.43
N VAL A 100 -17.36 -16.25 25.27
CA VAL A 100 -16.46 -17.34 25.66
C VAL A 100 -15.30 -16.81 26.49
N ASP A 101 -14.59 -17.69 27.18
CA ASP A 101 -13.45 -17.29 28.02
C ASP A 101 -12.15 -17.12 27.21
N SER A 102 -11.98 -17.90 26.17
CA SER A 102 -10.75 -17.88 25.36
C SER A 102 -11.04 -17.66 23.87
N THR A 103 -10.16 -16.91 23.21
CA THR A 103 -10.18 -16.72 21.75
C THR A 103 -10.10 -18.05 20.98
N ARG A 104 -9.49 -19.07 21.55
CA ARG A 104 -9.36 -20.41 21.00
C ARG A 104 -10.71 -21.14 20.89
N GLU A 105 -11.64 -20.81 21.76
CA GLU A 105 -12.98 -21.43 21.81
C GLU A 105 -13.89 -20.91 20.69
N VAL A 106 -13.69 -19.66 20.21
CA VAL A 106 -14.55 -19.02 19.20
C VAL A 106 -14.71 -19.86 17.94
N PRO A 107 -13.66 -20.35 17.26
CA PRO A 107 -13.82 -21.11 16.02
C PRO A 107 -14.62 -22.41 16.24
N LYS A 108 -14.23 -23.19 17.24
CA LYS A 108 -14.82 -24.52 17.51
C LYS A 108 -16.27 -24.43 17.99
N LEU A 109 -16.52 -23.55 18.98
CA LEU A 109 -17.87 -23.41 19.54
C LEU A 109 -18.84 -22.76 18.53
N SER A 110 -18.37 -21.76 17.76
CA SER A 110 -19.20 -21.15 16.72
C SER A 110 -19.58 -22.14 15.62
N GLU A 111 -18.69 -23.07 15.29
CA GLU A 111 -18.96 -24.13 14.30
C GLU A 111 -20.01 -25.12 14.83
N LEU A 112 -19.90 -25.55 16.08
CA LEU A 112 -20.87 -26.45 16.69
C LEU A 112 -22.24 -25.77 16.83
N LEU A 113 -22.29 -24.53 17.32
CA LEU A 113 -23.53 -23.79 17.50
C LEU A 113 -24.21 -23.39 16.18
N GLN A 114 -23.58 -23.61 15.04
CA GLN A 114 -24.19 -23.41 13.72
C GLN A 114 -25.43 -24.28 13.48
N GLU A 115 -25.63 -25.37 14.23
CA GLU A 115 -26.86 -26.15 14.21
C GLU A 115 -28.10 -25.35 14.66
N PHE A 116 -27.91 -24.29 15.50
CA PHE A 116 -28.99 -23.44 16.00
C PHE A 116 -29.25 -22.23 15.10
N GLY A 117 -28.36 -21.90 14.16
CA GLY A 117 -28.50 -20.77 13.25
C GLY A 117 -27.22 -20.35 12.58
N GLU A 118 -27.32 -19.32 11.74
CA GLU A 118 -26.16 -18.79 11.03
C GLU A 118 -25.24 -18.03 11.99
N ARG A 119 -23.94 -18.32 11.90
CA ARG A 119 -22.92 -17.65 12.73
C ARG A 119 -22.42 -16.37 12.08
N TYR A 120 -22.22 -15.33 12.91
CA TYR A 120 -21.68 -14.03 12.49
C TYR A 120 -20.51 -13.61 13.37
N GLU A 121 -19.58 -12.86 12.79
CA GLU A 121 -18.48 -12.14 13.46
C GLU A 121 -17.50 -13.04 14.26
N TYR A 122 -17.53 -14.34 14.02
CA TYR A 122 -16.65 -15.33 14.65
C TYR A 122 -15.19 -15.26 14.14
N ASP A 123 -14.93 -14.54 13.06
CA ASP A 123 -13.63 -14.41 12.40
C ASP A 123 -12.97 -13.04 12.61
N ILE A 124 -13.51 -12.21 13.50
CA ILE A 124 -12.93 -10.93 13.88
C ILE A 124 -11.90 -11.16 14.97
N LEU A 125 -10.66 -10.67 14.76
CA LEU A 125 -9.59 -10.79 15.74
C LEU A 125 -9.97 -10.11 17.05
N PHE A 126 -9.67 -10.74 18.20
CA PHE A 126 -10.12 -10.32 19.51
C PHE A 126 -9.70 -8.88 19.86
N TRP A 127 -8.46 -8.51 19.60
CA TRP A 127 -7.99 -7.15 19.84
C TRP A 127 -8.65 -6.13 18.89
N LYS A 128 -8.97 -6.51 17.62
CA LYS A 128 -9.74 -5.66 16.71
C LYS A 128 -11.16 -5.45 17.22
N ARG A 129 -11.78 -6.51 17.69
CA ARG A 129 -13.10 -6.45 18.33
C ARG A 129 -13.07 -5.46 19.50
N TYR A 130 -12.05 -5.50 20.34
CA TYR A 130 -11.89 -4.56 21.44
C TYR A 130 -11.84 -3.11 20.97
N VAL A 131 -11.01 -2.81 19.98
CA VAL A 131 -10.87 -1.45 19.42
C VAL A 131 -12.21 -0.95 18.86
N ILE A 132 -12.96 -1.83 18.15
CA ILE A 132 -14.27 -1.52 17.60
C ILE A 132 -15.28 -1.24 18.71
N ASP A 133 -15.44 -2.13 19.67
CA ASP A 133 -16.45 -2.07 20.72
C ASP A 133 -16.21 -0.91 21.68
N LYS A 134 -14.98 -0.56 21.96
CA LYS A 134 -14.60 0.61 22.77
C LYS A 134 -14.64 1.92 21.99
N GLY A 135 -14.84 1.87 20.67
CA GLY A 135 -14.86 3.06 19.80
C GLY A 135 -13.54 3.82 19.73
N ILE A 136 -12.41 3.22 20.18
CA ILE A 136 -11.12 3.87 20.26
C ILE A 136 -10.39 3.84 18.93
N SER A 137 -9.52 4.83 18.69
CA SER A 137 -8.58 4.86 17.56
C SER A 137 -7.16 4.94 18.12
N PRO A 138 -6.33 3.90 17.88
CA PRO A 138 -4.91 3.97 18.20
C PRO A 138 -4.28 5.26 17.65
N LEU A 139 -3.33 5.85 18.34
CA LEU A 139 -2.62 7.09 17.99
C LEU A 139 -3.47 8.38 17.91
N TYR A 140 -4.80 8.32 18.10
CA TYR A 140 -5.61 9.55 18.15
C TYR A 140 -5.59 10.16 19.56
N GLY A 141 -5.92 9.38 20.54
CA GLY A 141 -5.97 9.75 21.95
C GLY A 141 -7.08 8.97 22.66
N ILE A 142 -6.78 8.47 23.84
CA ILE A 142 -7.72 7.75 24.70
C ILE A 142 -7.58 8.20 26.15
N ASN A 143 -8.70 8.15 26.87
CA ASN A 143 -8.75 8.31 28.32
C ASN A 143 -8.94 6.94 28.95
N VAL A 144 -8.16 6.63 29.95
CA VAL A 144 -8.23 5.37 30.68
C VAL A 144 -8.31 5.64 32.18
N LYS A 145 -9.26 4.98 32.86
CA LYS A 145 -9.25 4.84 34.33
C LYS A 145 -8.86 3.41 34.67
N ALA A 146 -7.91 3.25 35.52
CA ALA A 146 -7.37 1.96 35.95
C ALA A 146 -7.09 1.96 37.44
N HIS A 147 -7.06 0.78 38.06
CA HIS A 147 -6.60 0.56 39.40
C HIS A 147 -5.45 -0.45 39.41
N GLU A 148 -4.68 -0.44 40.47
CA GLU A 148 -3.60 -1.42 40.64
C GLU A 148 -4.10 -2.62 41.42
N GLU A 149 -4.02 -3.82 40.83
CA GLU A 149 -4.35 -5.10 41.46
C GLU A 149 -3.22 -6.10 41.15
N GLU A 150 -2.68 -6.73 42.18
CA GLU A 150 -1.56 -7.69 42.11
C GLU A 150 -0.37 -7.21 41.26
N GLY A 151 -0.03 -5.92 41.37
CA GLY A 151 1.07 -5.30 40.61
C GLY A 151 0.78 -5.09 39.12
N ARG A 152 -0.49 -5.14 38.72
CA ARG A 152 -0.98 -4.87 37.35
C ARG A 152 -1.93 -3.68 37.34
N LEU A 153 -1.86 -2.86 36.32
CA LEU A 153 -2.86 -1.82 36.08
C LEU A 153 -4.06 -2.43 35.33
N CYS A 154 -5.17 -2.58 36.04
CA CYS A 154 -6.41 -3.15 35.55
C CYS A 154 -7.34 -2.04 35.06
N VAL A 155 -7.84 -2.14 33.81
CA VAL A 155 -8.71 -1.14 33.20
C VAL A 155 -10.13 -1.24 33.76
N ASP A 156 -10.59 -0.15 34.38
CA ASP A 156 -11.99 0.01 34.78
C ASP A 156 -12.84 0.61 33.68
N TYR A 157 -12.25 1.58 32.96
CA TYR A 157 -12.95 2.31 31.90
C TYR A 157 -11.98 2.84 30.87
N ILE A 158 -12.37 2.78 29.59
CA ILE A 158 -11.61 3.31 28.46
C ILE A 158 -12.57 3.96 27.45
N GLU A 159 -12.22 5.15 26.98
CA GLU A 159 -13.00 5.87 25.96
C GLU A 159 -12.09 6.68 25.02
N PRO A 160 -12.57 7.06 23.82
CA PRO A 160 -11.86 8.01 22.97
C PRO A 160 -11.68 9.36 23.67
N ALA A 161 -10.50 9.96 23.53
CA ALA A 161 -10.28 11.33 23.98
C ALA A 161 -11.01 12.32 23.05
N ARG A 162 -11.48 13.45 23.60
CA ARG A 162 -12.16 14.50 22.84
C ARG A 162 -11.25 15.22 21.85
N LYS A 163 -9.96 15.22 22.09
CA LYS A 163 -8.91 15.84 21.23
C LYS A 163 -7.85 14.82 20.93
N ALA A 164 -7.19 14.99 19.77
CA ALA A 164 -5.98 14.24 19.46
C ALA A 164 -4.92 14.49 20.53
N SER A 165 -4.19 13.45 20.89
CA SER A 165 -3.08 13.53 21.83
C SER A 165 -1.86 14.19 21.18
N ASP A 166 -1.11 14.97 21.96
CA ASP A 166 0.17 15.58 21.55
C ASP A 166 1.38 14.64 21.80
N GLU A 167 1.13 13.40 22.24
CA GLU A 167 2.19 12.41 22.44
C GLU A 167 2.93 12.12 21.15
N VAL A 168 4.26 12.13 21.23
CA VAL A 168 5.18 11.86 20.11
C VAL A 168 5.76 10.46 20.27
N LEU A 169 5.71 9.67 19.22
CA LEU A 169 6.34 8.35 19.19
C LEU A 169 7.87 8.49 19.07
N THR A 170 8.59 7.88 20.00
CA THR A 170 10.05 7.70 19.91
C THR A 170 10.37 6.56 18.96
N HIS A 171 11.48 6.64 18.23
CA HIS A 171 11.83 5.62 17.25
C HIS A 171 13.32 5.30 17.24
N ILE A 172 13.65 4.13 16.73
CA ILE A 172 15.01 3.72 16.33
C ILE A 172 14.94 3.10 14.95
N CYS A 173 15.83 3.55 14.07
CA CYS A 173 16.08 2.96 12.76
C CYS A 173 17.35 2.11 12.84
N PHE A 174 17.36 0.92 12.23
CA PHE A 174 18.53 0.04 12.26
C PHE A 174 18.68 -0.74 10.96
N ASP A 175 19.90 -1.19 10.70
CA ASP A 175 20.29 -2.05 9.58
C ASP A 175 21.39 -3.00 10.02
N ILE A 176 21.56 -4.14 9.33
CA ILE A 176 22.61 -5.11 9.64
C ILE A 176 23.50 -5.42 8.43
N GLU A 177 24.78 -5.67 8.71
CA GLU A 177 25.70 -6.25 7.74
C GLU A 177 26.05 -7.69 8.12
N THR A 178 26.11 -8.56 7.12
CA THR A 178 26.34 -9.99 7.33
C THR A 178 27.57 -10.49 6.59
N TYR A 179 28.27 -11.43 7.20
CA TYR A 179 29.41 -12.12 6.57
C TYR A 179 28.91 -13.26 5.69
N ASN A 180 29.02 -13.13 4.38
CA ASN A 180 28.51 -14.15 3.46
C ASN A 180 29.40 -14.42 2.25
N PRO A 181 30.46 -15.21 2.37
CA PRO A 181 31.33 -15.55 1.24
C PRO A 181 30.62 -16.36 0.14
N ASN A 182 29.44 -16.87 0.39
CA ASN A 182 28.66 -17.75 -0.50
C ASN A 182 27.45 -17.06 -1.18
N THR A 183 27.46 -15.76 -1.34
CA THR A 183 26.45 -14.92 -2.01
C THR A 183 25.06 -14.80 -1.33
N VAL A 184 24.57 -15.83 -0.65
CA VAL A 184 23.31 -15.79 0.10
C VAL A 184 23.61 -15.98 1.59
N PRO A 185 23.29 -15.00 2.45
CA PRO A 185 23.51 -15.12 3.90
C PRO A 185 22.68 -16.25 4.50
N ARG A 186 23.30 -17.08 5.33
CA ARG A 186 22.66 -18.20 6.04
C ARG A 186 22.73 -17.93 7.54
N PRO A 187 21.65 -17.51 8.17
CA PRO A 187 21.68 -17.09 9.57
C PRO A 187 22.07 -18.19 10.56
N GLU A 188 22.02 -19.46 10.14
CA GLU A 188 22.47 -20.59 10.95
C GLU A 188 24.01 -20.68 11.05
N VAL A 189 24.74 -20.12 10.07
CA VAL A 189 26.19 -20.25 9.94
C VAL A 189 26.90 -18.90 9.81
N ASP A 190 26.36 -18.00 9.00
CA ASP A 190 27.00 -16.74 8.63
C ASP A 190 26.68 -15.67 9.70
N PRO A 191 27.69 -15.05 10.37
CA PRO A 191 27.44 -14.10 11.46
C PRO A 191 26.95 -12.75 10.96
N ALA A 192 26.19 -12.04 11.81
CA ALA A 192 26.05 -10.60 11.70
C ALA A 192 27.36 -9.94 12.16
N ILE A 193 27.93 -9.05 11.32
CA ILE A 193 29.22 -8.41 11.58
C ILE A 193 29.10 -6.97 12.04
N MET A 194 28.00 -6.30 11.68
CA MET A 194 27.66 -4.95 12.14
C MET A 194 26.16 -4.83 12.37
N ILE A 195 25.80 -4.03 13.37
CA ILE A 195 24.45 -3.50 13.58
C ILE A 195 24.59 -1.99 13.65
N SER A 196 24.07 -1.27 12.67
CA SER A 196 24.01 0.18 12.67
C SER A 196 22.65 0.66 13.16
N TYR A 197 22.59 1.81 13.82
CA TYR A 197 21.35 2.37 14.32
C TYR A 197 21.40 3.89 14.42
N THR A 198 20.23 4.50 14.41
CA THR A 198 20.01 5.92 14.73
C THR A 198 18.61 6.14 15.30
N ASP A 199 18.50 7.08 16.24
CA ASP A 199 17.21 7.55 16.79
C ASP A 199 16.93 9.03 16.40
N GLY A 200 17.77 9.58 15.50
CA GLY A 200 17.71 10.95 15.05
C GLY A 200 18.46 11.94 15.95
N ILE A 201 18.97 11.49 17.09
CA ILE A 201 19.82 12.25 18.01
C ILE A 201 21.15 11.53 18.17
N ASN A 202 21.10 10.24 18.44
CA ASN A 202 22.25 9.38 18.61
C ASN A 202 22.32 8.40 17.46
N SER A 203 23.53 8.08 17.01
CA SER A 203 23.76 7.08 15.99
C SER A 203 25.04 6.30 16.30
N GLY A 204 25.10 5.05 15.85
CA GLY A 204 26.27 4.22 16.09
C GLY A 204 26.27 2.94 15.27
N VAL A 205 27.43 2.28 15.29
CA VAL A 205 27.66 0.96 14.73
C VAL A 205 28.24 0.05 15.81
N LEU A 206 27.59 -1.07 16.06
CA LEU A 206 28.09 -2.14 16.91
C LEU A 206 28.79 -3.16 16.02
N THR A 207 29.94 -3.63 16.41
CA THR A 207 30.73 -4.57 15.63
C THR A 207 31.65 -5.42 16.50
N THR A 208 32.25 -6.48 15.92
CA THR A 208 33.13 -7.39 16.64
C THR A 208 34.61 -7.22 16.34
N LYS A 209 34.99 -6.44 15.32
CA LYS A 209 36.39 -6.07 15.03
C LYS A 209 36.66 -4.62 15.41
N SER A 210 37.85 -4.32 15.90
CA SER A 210 38.23 -2.94 16.24
C SER A 210 38.27 -2.07 15.00
N ILE A 211 37.57 -0.94 15.01
CA ILE A 211 37.49 0.04 13.92
C ILE A 211 37.66 1.44 14.51
N SER A 212 38.55 2.24 13.91
CA SER A 212 38.90 3.57 14.41
C SER A 212 37.91 4.62 13.88
N ARG A 213 36.69 4.61 14.42
CA ARG A 213 35.64 5.61 14.14
C ARG A 213 34.95 5.96 15.47
N PRO A 214 34.61 7.24 15.74
CA PRO A 214 34.05 7.68 17.01
C PRO A 214 32.64 7.14 17.26
N PHE A 215 31.90 6.78 16.22
CA PHE A 215 30.55 6.20 16.28
C PHE A 215 30.55 4.66 16.37
N VAL A 216 31.73 4.01 16.34
CA VAL A 216 31.84 2.56 16.38
C VAL A 216 32.10 2.10 17.82
N ARG A 217 31.32 1.12 18.26
CA ARG A 217 31.55 0.39 19.52
C ARG A 217 31.89 -1.05 19.22
N THR A 218 33.10 -1.46 19.61
CA THR A 218 33.59 -2.81 19.44
C THR A 218 33.21 -3.70 20.64
N LEU A 219 32.66 -4.87 20.37
CA LEU A 219 32.25 -5.89 21.32
C LEU A 219 33.13 -7.15 21.11
N ASN A 220 33.26 -7.99 22.13
CA ASN A 220 34.14 -9.15 22.06
C ASN A 220 33.55 -10.32 21.24
N SER A 221 32.24 -10.32 20.98
CA SER A 221 31.56 -11.40 20.26
C SER A 221 30.24 -10.91 19.62
N GLU A 222 29.76 -11.64 18.64
CA GLU A 222 28.42 -11.42 18.04
C GLU A 222 27.31 -11.52 19.11
N LYS A 223 27.44 -12.46 20.06
CA LYS A 223 26.55 -12.57 21.20
C LYS A 223 26.45 -11.26 21.99
N GLU A 224 27.59 -10.68 22.34
CA GLU A 224 27.64 -9.40 23.05
C GLU A 224 27.07 -8.26 22.22
N MET A 225 27.33 -8.27 20.91
CA MET A 225 26.80 -7.27 19.98
C MET A 225 25.26 -7.29 19.95
N ILE A 226 24.65 -8.46 19.81
CA ILE A 226 23.17 -8.61 19.82
C ILE A 226 22.59 -8.21 21.20
N ASN A 227 23.23 -8.64 22.29
CA ASN A 227 22.81 -8.28 23.65
C ASN A 227 22.91 -6.76 23.90
N GLU A 228 23.97 -6.11 23.41
CA GLU A 228 24.13 -4.65 23.54
C GLU A 228 23.04 -3.90 22.78
N PHE A 229 22.74 -4.31 21.55
CA PHE A 229 21.66 -3.74 20.77
C PHE A 229 20.30 -3.91 21.45
N THR A 230 20.04 -5.13 21.96
CA THR A 230 18.82 -5.42 22.74
C THR A 230 18.71 -4.53 23.98
N SER A 231 19.81 -4.38 24.72
CA SER A 231 19.88 -3.54 25.91
C SER A 231 19.70 -2.07 25.59
N TYR A 232 20.25 -1.60 24.47
CA TYR A 232 20.10 -0.24 24.01
C TYR A 232 18.64 0.11 23.69
N ILE A 233 17.92 -0.80 23.00
CA ILE A 233 16.49 -0.63 22.73
C ILE A 233 15.66 -0.60 24.01
N LYS A 234 15.92 -1.52 24.93
CA LYS A 234 15.20 -1.59 26.21
C LYS A 234 15.45 -0.37 27.10
N LYS A 235 16.70 0.08 27.19
CA LYS A 235 17.09 1.22 28.02
C LYS A 235 16.45 2.53 27.57
N ASN A 236 16.37 2.76 26.28
CA ASN A 236 15.82 4.01 25.70
C ASN A 236 14.30 3.94 25.47
N ASP A 237 13.72 2.78 25.63
CA ASP A 237 12.27 2.50 25.55
C ASP A 237 11.54 3.08 24.32
N TYR A 238 12.10 2.85 23.13
CA TYR A 238 11.50 3.32 21.87
C TYR A 238 10.11 2.72 21.62
N ASP A 239 9.20 3.52 21.07
CA ASP A 239 7.85 3.09 20.67
C ASP A 239 7.84 2.37 19.33
N VAL A 240 8.74 2.79 18.44
CA VAL A 240 8.82 2.29 17.07
C VAL A 240 10.22 1.75 16.78
N ILE A 241 10.29 0.57 16.22
CA ILE A 241 11.53 -0.02 15.66
C ILE A 241 11.33 -0.08 14.14
N ALA A 242 12.17 0.64 13.39
CA ALA A 242 12.08 0.75 11.95
C ALA A 242 13.28 0.12 11.25
N GLY A 243 13.00 -0.54 10.12
CA GLY A 243 14.02 -1.10 9.24
C GLY A 243 13.61 -1.00 7.78
N TYR A 244 14.48 -1.38 6.85
CA TYR A 244 14.19 -1.41 5.42
C TYR A 244 14.23 -2.85 4.88
N ASN A 245 13.09 -3.40 4.53
CA ASN A 245 12.87 -4.83 4.25
C ASN A 245 13.18 -5.73 5.46
N SER A 246 13.14 -5.15 6.63
CA SER A 246 13.53 -5.78 7.89
C SER A 246 12.58 -6.88 8.33
N SER A 247 11.33 -6.88 7.89
CA SER A 247 10.38 -7.98 8.10
C SER A 247 10.84 -9.28 7.45
N ASN A 248 11.52 -9.18 6.30
CA ASN A 248 11.98 -10.34 5.53
C ASN A 248 13.44 -10.70 5.81
N PHE A 249 14.26 -9.76 6.27
CA PHE A 249 15.71 -9.98 6.42
C PHE A 249 16.20 -9.72 7.84
N ASP A 250 16.36 -8.48 8.26
CA ASP A 250 17.08 -8.12 9.48
C ASP A 250 16.51 -8.77 10.75
N MET A 251 15.20 -8.67 10.96
CA MET A 251 14.54 -9.20 12.15
C MET A 251 14.60 -10.72 12.24
N PRO A 252 14.20 -11.50 11.21
CA PRO A 252 14.35 -12.96 11.28
C PRO A 252 15.82 -13.41 11.29
N TYR A 253 16.73 -12.65 10.67
CA TYR A 253 18.16 -12.93 10.72
C TYR A 253 18.71 -12.82 12.13
N LEU A 254 18.52 -11.67 12.79
CA LEU A 254 18.97 -11.46 14.17
C LEU A 254 18.31 -12.43 15.15
N SER A 255 17.02 -12.76 14.97
CA SER A 255 16.34 -13.76 15.81
C SER A 255 17.02 -15.13 15.72
N LYS A 256 17.36 -15.60 14.52
CA LYS A 256 18.07 -16.88 14.30
C LYS A 256 19.53 -16.81 14.80
N ARG A 257 20.22 -15.69 14.60
CA ARG A 257 21.59 -15.50 15.11
C ARG A 257 21.61 -15.48 16.64
N ALA A 258 20.63 -14.82 17.26
CA ALA A 258 20.49 -14.83 18.71
C ALA A 258 20.32 -16.26 19.25
N ALA A 259 19.45 -17.06 18.61
CA ALA A 259 19.28 -18.47 18.98
C ALA A 259 20.59 -19.27 18.80
N ALA A 260 21.30 -19.10 17.67
CA ALA A 260 22.55 -19.81 17.39
C ALA A 260 23.70 -19.43 18.34
N THR A 261 23.79 -18.16 18.73
CA THR A 261 24.84 -17.63 19.63
C THR A 261 24.44 -17.67 21.12
N LYS A 262 23.20 -18.05 21.42
CA LYS A 262 22.61 -17.95 22.77
C LYS A 262 22.63 -16.51 23.31
N ALA A 263 22.37 -15.53 22.44
CA ALA A 263 22.14 -14.14 22.80
C ALA A 263 20.67 -13.92 23.14
N SER A 264 20.38 -12.83 23.87
CA SER A 264 18.99 -12.35 24.03
C SER A 264 18.63 -11.39 22.90
N PHE A 265 17.47 -11.61 22.27
CA PHE A 265 16.90 -10.68 21.28
C PHE A 265 15.45 -10.34 21.65
N GLU A 266 15.23 -10.13 22.93
CA GLU A 266 13.93 -9.74 23.49
C GLU A 266 13.79 -8.21 23.45
N ILE A 267 13.55 -7.66 22.28
CA ILE A 267 13.46 -6.21 22.04
C ILE A 267 12.07 -5.61 22.33
N GLY A 268 11.11 -6.42 22.74
CA GLY A 268 9.80 -5.97 23.20
C GLY A 268 9.87 -5.24 24.56
N ARG A 269 8.79 -4.58 24.94
CA ARG A 269 8.59 -4.06 26.31
C ARG A 269 8.29 -5.18 27.30
N TYR A 270 7.68 -6.23 26.81
CA TYR A 270 7.32 -7.43 27.55
C TYR A 270 8.22 -8.59 27.15
N GLU A 271 8.15 -9.68 27.89
CA GLU A 271 8.94 -10.87 27.60
C GLU A 271 8.58 -11.48 26.24
N GLY A 272 9.58 -11.95 25.52
CA GLY A 272 9.44 -12.64 24.26
C GLY A 272 10.26 -12.03 23.12
N VAL A 273 10.62 -12.90 22.19
CA VAL A 273 11.35 -12.52 20.96
C VAL A 273 10.37 -12.00 19.88
N PRO A 274 10.84 -11.18 18.95
CA PRO A 274 10.03 -10.77 17.80
C PRO A 274 9.45 -11.98 17.05
N LYS A 275 8.16 -11.92 16.71
CA LYS A 275 7.46 -13.01 16.01
C LYS A 275 7.14 -12.58 14.59
N GLN A 276 7.52 -13.41 13.62
CA GLN A 276 7.15 -13.23 12.23
C GLN A 276 5.75 -13.80 11.99
N GLU A 277 4.88 -13.01 11.37
CA GLU A 277 3.50 -13.36 11.05
C GLU A 277 3.23 -13.10 9.56
N HIS A 278 2.50 -14.03 8.91
CA HIS A 278 2.13 -13.90 7.51
C HIS A 278 0.79 -13.17 7.36
N HIS A 279 0.79 -12.05 6.68
CA HIS A 279 -0.42 -11.31 6.31
C HIS A 279 -0.63 -11.31 4.80
N GLY A 280 -1.18 -12.39 4.28
CA GLY A 280 -1.35 -12.60 2.83
C GLY A 280 -0.01 -12.76 2.10
N LEU A 281 0.41 -11.73 1.36
CA LEU A 281 1.69 -11.72 0.64
C LEU A 281 2.77 -10.89 1.36
N VAL A 282 2.47 -10.34 2.52
CA VAL A 282 3.36 -9.46 3.28
C VAL A 282 3.72 -10.12 4.61
N GLU A 283 5.01 -10.09 4.95
CA GLU A 283 5.51 -10.48 6.25
C GLU A 283 5.41 -9.30 7.21
N MET A 284 4.92 -9.56 8.41
CA MET A 284 4.91 -8.63 9.53
C MET A 284 5.78 -9.19 10.65
N VAL A 285 6.47 -8.32 11.37
CA VAL A 285 7.12 -8.70 12.62
C VAL A 285 6.37 -8.07 13.77
N LYS A 286 5.83 -8.89 14.67
CA LYS A 286 5.20 -8.45 15.89
C LYS A 286 6.22 -8.37 17.02
N ILE A 287 6.33 -7.17 17.62
CA ILE A 287 7.15 -6.87 18.77
C ILE A 287 6.21 -6.44 19.90
N GLN A 288 6.16 -7.18 20.98
CA GLN A 288 5.21 -6.93 22.05
C GLN A 288 5.43 -5.56 22.69
N GLY A 289 4.38 -4.74 22.72
CA GLY A 289 4.40 -3.40 23.30
C GLY A 289 5.13 -2.33 22.46
N ARG A 290 5.55 -2.64 21.24
CA ARG A 290 6.19 -1.71 20.30
C ARG A 290 5.64 -1.89 18.89
N SER A 291 5.67 -0.82 18.12
CA SER A 291 5.35 -0.89 16.69
C SER A 291 6.59 -1.22 15.86
N HIS A 292 6.48 -2.18 14.95
CA HIS A 292 7.50 -2.40 13.91
C HIS A 292 7.06 -1.74 12.61
N VAL A 293 7.95 -0.96 11.99
CA VAL A 293 7.72 -0.28 10.71
C VAL A 293 8.76 -0.72 9.69
N ASP A 294 8.32 -1.50 8.71
CA ASP A 294 9.14 -1.82 7.55
C ASP A 294 8.94 -0.78 6.44
N VAL A 295 9.88 0.15 6.32
CA VAL A 295 9.80 1.28 5.38
C VAL A 295 9.75 0.84 3.92
N TYR A 296 10.26 -0.35 3.59
CA TYR A 296 10.12 -0.92 2.25
C TYR A 296 8.63 -1.18 1.89
N ASN A 297 7.86 -1.75 2.82
CA ASN A 297 6.45 -2.02 2.61
C ASN A 297 5.66 -0.70 2.47
N VAL A 298 5.97 0.28 3.31
CA VAL A 298 5.37 1.62 3.24
C VAL A 298 5.68 2.32 1.92
N ALA A 299 6.94 2.29 1.45
CA ALA A 299 7.31 2.88 0.16
C ALA A 299 6.56 2.22 -1.01
N LYS A 300 6.39 0.90 -0.99
CA LYS A 300 5.58 0.16 -1.98
C LYS A 300 4.11 0.57 -1.93
N PHE A 301 3.52 0.65 -0.74
CA PHE A 301 2.14 1.09 -0.57
C PHE A 301 1.93 2.50 -1.13
N VAL A 302 2.77 3.46 -0.74
CA VAL A 302 2.74 4.86 -1.21
C VAL A 302 2.86 4.96 -2.74
N SER A 303 3.69 4.11 -3.35
CA SER A 303 3.80 4.01 -4.82
C SER A 303 2.53 3.46 -5.47
N VAL A 304 1.94 2.41 -4.91
CA VAL A 304 0.72 1.77 -5.47
C VAL A 304 -0.47 2.73 -5.42
N VAL A 305 -0.64 3.44 -4.31
CA VAL A 305 -1.76 4.40 -4.17
C VAL A 305 -1.46 5.77 -4.82
N GLY A 306 -0.27 5.94 -5.38
CA GLY A 306 0.13 7.19 -6.05
C GLY A 306 0.20 8.40 -5.11
N ALA A 307 0.48 8.19 -3.82
CA ALA A 307 0.47 9.25 -2.82
C ALA A 307 1.68 10.19 -2.90
N SER A 308 2.76 9.81 -3.60
CA SER A 308 3.95 10.64 -3.78
C SER A 308 4.53 10.52 -5.18
N GLU A 309 4.61 11.62 -5.90
CA GLU A 309 5.28 11.68 -7.21
C GLU A 309 6.79 11.40 -7.11
N LYS A 310 7.42 11.69 -5.98
CA LYS A 310 8.83 11.39 -5.73
C LYS A 310 9.06 9.87 -5.71
N VAL A 311 8.26 9.15 -4.93
CA VAL A 311 8.36 7.68 -4.81
C VAL A 311 8.09 6.98 -6.14
N LEU A 312 7.19 7.52 -6.97
CA LEU A 312 6.91 6.98 -8.31
C LEU A 312 8.13 7.06 -9.24
N LYS A 313 9.13 7.92 -8.96
CA LYS A 313 10.37 8.03 -9.75
C LYS A 313 11.36 6.91 -9.43
N ALA A 314 11.27 6.25 -8.27
CA ALA A 314 12.14 5.14 -7.93
C ALA A 314 11.87 3.97 -8.87
N SER A 315 12.91 3.52 -9.58
CA SER A 315 12.80 2.39 -10.51
C SER A 315 12.83 1.05 -9.77
N ARG A 316 13.64 0.97 -8.72
CA ARG A 316 13.70 -0.14 -7.76
C ARG A 316 13.31 0.39 -6.39
N PHE A 317 12.76 -0.47 -5.53
CA PHE A 317 12.53 -0.13 -4.12
C PHE A 317 13.73 -0.56 -3.25
N THR A 318 14.96 -0.30 -3.72
CA THR A 318 16.12 -0.38 -2.84
C THR A 318 16.19 0.86 -1.96
N LEU A 319 16.79 0.73 -0.78
CA LEU A 319 16.98 1.86 0.14
C LEU A 319 17.60 3.06 -0.60
N SER A 320 18.69 2.84 -1.34
CA SER A 320 19.42 3.90 -2.06
C SER A 320 18.59 4.59 -3.15
N GLU A 321 17.78 3.85 -3.93
CA GLU A 321 16.98 4.46 -4.99
C GLU A 321 15.77 5.23 -4.44
N VAL A 322 15.12 4.70 -3.40
CA VAL A 322 14.01 5.43 -2.75
C VAL A 322 14.55 6.67 -2.04
N TYR A 323 15.72 6.56 -1.39
CA TYR A 323 16.41 7.71 -0.80
C TYR A 323 16.71 8.79 -1.83
N ALA A 324 17.38 8.42 -2.94
CA ALA A 324 17.70 9.35 -4.01
C ALA A 324 16.45 9.99 -4.65
N ALA A 325 15.38 9.21 -4.81
CA ALA A 325 14.12 9.73 -5.37
C ALA A 325 13.43 10.77 -4.45
N ILE A 326 13.57 10.62 -3.14
CA ILE A 326 12.93 11.49 -2.15
C ILE A 326 13.77 12.73 -1.84
N THR A 327 15.07 12.54 -1.59
CA THR A 327 15.98 13.61 -1.17
C THR A 327 16.61 14.36 -2.36
N GLY A 328 16.84 13.67 -3.46
CA GLY A 328 17.64 14.14 -4.60
C GLY A 328 19.13 13.83 -4.45
N ASP A 329 19.57 13.30 -3.31
CA ASP A 329 20.95 12.95 -3.02
C ASP A 329 21.26 11.51 -3.36
N THR A 330 22.49 11.24 -3.74
CA THR A 330 22.97 9.88 -3.98
C THR A 330 23.75 9.38 -2.77
N LYS A 331 23.37 8.22 -2.25
CA LYS A 331 24.08 7.55 -1.18
C LYS A 331 25.33 6.85 -1.73
N ARG A 332 26.41 6.82 -0.95
CA ARG A 332 27.58 5.98 -1.23
C ARG A 332 27.17 4.51 -1.29
N MET A 333 27.60 3.81 -2.32
CA MET A 333 27.24 2.40 -2.56
C MET A 333 28.48 1.51 -2.30
N VAL A 334 28.28 0.45 -1.55
CA VAL A 334 29.22 -0.69 -1.47
C VAL A 334 28.56 -1.87 -2.17
N ASP A 335 29.34 -2.64 -2.93
CA ASP A 335 28.83 -3.85 -3.54
C ASP A 335 28.62 -4.92 -2.45
N ARG A 336 27.36 -5.28 -2.21
CA ARG A 336 26.96 -6.23 -1.18
C ARG A 336 27.63 -7.60 -1.32
N GLN A 337 28.03 -8.00 -2.52
CA GLN A 337 28.72 -9.27 -2.76
C GLN A 337 30.15 -9.27 -2.22
N ASN A 338 30.73 -8.09 -2.00
CA ASN A 338 32.10 -7.92 -1.56
C ASN A 338 32.21 -7.55 -0.07
N ILE A 339 31.11 -7.47 0.67
CA ILE A 339 31.14 -7.10 2.11
C ILE A 339 32.07 -8.02 2.91
N TRP A 340 32.05 -9.32 2.68
CA TRP A 340 32.91 -10.26 3.37
C TRP A 340 34.40 -10.05 3.05
N GLN A 341 34.77 -9.67 1.82
CA GLN A 341 36.14 -9.34 1.43
C GLN A 341 36.63 -8.05 2.08
N ILE A 342 35.75 -7.01 2.11
CA ILE A 342 36.04 -5.75 2.78
C ILE A 342 36.19 -5.98 4.30
N TRP A 343 35.36 -6.84 4.88
CA TRP A 343 35.43 -7.22 6.29
C TRP A 343 36.73 -7.92 6.63
N ASP A 344 37.25 -8.80 5.75
CA ASP A 344 38.53 -9.52 5.92
C ASP A 344 39.72 -8.72 5.44
N GLY A 345 39.51 -7.57 4.83
CA GLY A 345 40.54 -6.68 4.30
C GLY A 345 41.30 -5.90 5.38
N THR A 346 41.76 -4.72 5.04
CA THR A 346 42.57 -3.82 5.88
C THR A 346 41.67 -3.09 6.93
N ASP A 347 42.32 -2.37 7.87
CA ASP A 347 41.60 -1.51 8.80
C ASP A 347 40.84 -0.38 8.05
N ALA A 348 41.44 0.18 6.99
CA ALA A 348 40.79 1.19 6.15
C ALA A 348 39.54 0.64 5.44
N ASP A 349 39.56 -0.61 4.96
CA ASP A 349 38.41 -1.26 4.35
C ASP A 349 37.29 -1.43 5.38
N ARG A 350 37.60 -1.84 6.60
CA ARG A 350 36.64 -1.95 7.70
C ARG A 350 36.05 -0.60 8.13
N GLU A 351 36.87 0.45 8.13
CA GLU A 351 36.41 1.83 8.38
C GLU A 351 35.41 2.28 7.32
N GLU A 352 35.70 2.00 6.04
CA GLU A 352 34.78 2.28 4.93
C GLU A 352 33.45 1.51 5.08
N LEU A 353 33.50 0.24 5.50
CA LEU A 353 32.31 -0.57 5.73
C LEU A 353 31.47 -0.02 6.90
N ALA A 354 32.11 0.45 7.96
CA ALA A 354 31.40 1.08 9.09
C ALA A 354 30.73 2.41 8.68
N ASP A 355 31.44 3.24 7.89
CA ASP A 355 30.87 4.46 7.32
C ASP A 355 29.66 4.14 6.42
N TYR A 356 29.73 3.08 5.62
CA TYR A 356 28.65 2.60 4.78
C TYR A 356 27.44 2.12 5.60
N SER A 357 27.67 1.24 6.59
CA SER A 357 26.64 0.69 7.46
C SER A 357 25.88 1.81 8.22
N LEU A 358 26.61 2.78 8.77
CA LEU A 358 25.97 3.94 9.42
C LEU A 358 25.13 4.75 8.42
N ALA A 359 25.65 4.98 7.20
CA ALA A 359 24.93 5.74 6.19
C ALA A 359 23.62 5.04 5.76
N ASP A 360 23.51 3.70 5.87
CA ASP A 360 22.27 2.97 5.61
C ASP A 360 21.19 3.28 6.65
N SER A 361 21.55 3.25 7.95
CA SER A 361 20.63 3.63 9.03
C SER A 361 20.22 5.11 8.99
N LEU A 362 21.13 6.03 8.65
CA LEU A 362 20.81 7.46 8.50
C LEU A 362 19.88 7.70 7.31
N ALA A 363 20.12 7.07 6.16
CA ALA A 363 19.24 7.16 5.01
C ALA A 363 17.84 6.57 5.31
N LEU A 364 17.81 5.45 6.03
CA LEU A 364 16.56 4.86 6.50
C LEU A 364 15.77 5.81 7.39
N GLU A 365 16.43 6.51 8.30
CA GLU A 365 15.79 7.47 9.19
C GLU A 365 15.14 8.63 8.42
N GLU A 366 15.82 9.18 7.41
CA GLU A 366 15.23 10.21 6.56
C GLU A 366 13.99 9.71 5.82
N LEU A 367 14.03 8.47 5.30
CA LEU A 367 12.87 7.84 4.70
C LEU A 367 11.74 7.60 5.71
N TYR A 368 12.06 7.14 6.90
CA TYR A 368 11.10 6.97 7.98
C TYR A 368 10.40 8.30 8.30
N LYS A 369 11.16 9.38 8.50
CA LYS A 369 10.61 10.74 8.75
C LYS A 369 9.73 11.25 7.60
N PHE A 370 10.03 10.86 6.37
CA PHE A 370 9.21 11.22 5.21
C PHE A 370 7.88 10.47 5.17
N PHE A 371 7.87 9.18 5.48
CA PHE A 371 6.69 8.33 5.34
C PHE A 371 5.79 8.29 6.57
N ILE A 372 6.38 8.34 7.77
CA ILE A 372 5.68 8.06 9.02
C ILE A 372 4.47 8.98 9.29
N PRO A 373 4.47 10.28 8.92
CA PRO A 373 3.29 11.13 9.11
C PRO A 373 2.05 10.60 8.39
N LEU A 374 2.22 10.03 7.18
CA LEU A 374 1.10 9.44 6.43
C LEU A 374 0.57 8.18 7.11
N GLU A 375 1.46 7.29 7.56
CA GLU A 375 1.07 6.04 8.22
C GLU A 375 0.37 6.27 9.57
N ILE A 376 0.84 7.26 10.35
CA ILE A 376 0.17 7.69 11.59
C ILE A 376 -1.26 8.18 11.27
N GLU A 377 -1.43 8.99 10.25
CA GLU A 377 -2.75 9.50 9.89
C GLU A 377 -3.65 8.41 9.28
N ILE A 378 -3.12 7.45 8.54
CA ILE A 378 -3.85 6.26 8.09
C ILE A 378 -4.30 5.43 9.31
N SER A 379 -3.41 5.18 10.26
CA SER A 379 -3.72 4.49 11.53
C SER A 379 -4.86 5.18 12.29
N LYS A 380 -4.79 6.50 12.47
CA LYS A 380 -5.82 7.30 13.14
C LYS A 380 -7.17 7.24 12.43
N VAL A 381 -7.19 7.38 11.10
CA VAL A 381 -8.44 7.35 10.30
C VAL A 381 -9.06 5.96 10.30
N ALA A 382 -8.27 4.93 10.03
CA ALA A 382 -8.77 3.56 9.97
C ALA A 382 -9.09 2.96 11.34
N GLY A 383 -8.51 3.49 12.43
CA GLY A 383 -8.63 2.91 13.78
C GLY A 383 -7.82 1.63 13.96
N SER A 384 -6.68 1.49 13.24
CA SER A 384 -5.75 0.37 13.33
C SER A 384 -4.49 0.75 14.10
N THR A 385 -3.69 -0.23 14.55
CA THR A 385 -2.35 0.05 15.08
C THR A 385 -1.40 0.53 13.99
N LEU A 386 -0.31 1.20 14.34
CA LEU A 386 0.69 1.66 13.36
C LEU A 386 1.30 0.49 12.57
N SER A 387 1.69 -0.58 13.27
CA SER A 387 2.24 -1.79 12.61
C SER A 387 1.27 -2.39 11.60
N GLU A 388 -0.03 -2.42 11.92
CA GLU A 388 -1.05 -2.94 11.02
C GLU A 388 -1.31 -1.98 9.85
N ALA A 389 -1.35 -0.67 10.07
CA ALA A 389 -1.52 0.33 9.02
C ALA A 389 -0.43 0.18 7.93
N CYS A 390 0.84 0.04 8.34
CA CYS A 390 2.00 -0.09 7.45
C CYS A 390 1.97 -1.31 6.51
N ILE A 391 1.19 -2.34 6.83
CA ILE A 391 1.07 -3.57 6.01
C ILE A 391 -0.31 -3.72 5.35
N SER A 392 -1.29 -2.91 5.74
CA SER A 392 -2.66 -3.02 5.27
C SER A 392 -2.80 -2.60 3.80
N THR A 393 -3.62 -3.35 3.08
CA THR A 393 -4.14 -2.88 1.80
C THR A 393 -5.22 -1.83 2.03
N THR A 394 -5.48 -0.99 1.02
CA THR A 394 -6.56 0.00 1.11
C THR A 394 -7.94 -0.62 1.38
N GLY A 395 -8.18 -1.84 0.86
CA GLY A 395 -9.41 -2.58 1.13
C GLY A 395 -9.55 -2.99 2.60
N GLN A 396 -8.46 -3.39 3.27
CA GLN A 396 -8.48 -3.71 4.70
C GLN A 396 -8.73 -2.47 5.57
N LEU A 397 -8.20 -1.31 5.17
CA LEU A 397 -8.49 -0.04 5.86
C LEU A 397 -9.97 0.35 5.75
N VAL A 398 -10.57 0.21 4.56
CA VAL A 398 -12.01 0.42 4.33
C VAL A 398 -12.84 -0.57 5.16
N GLU A 399 -12.48 -1.87 5.14
CA GLU A 399 -13.17 -2.90 5.93
C GLU A 399 -13.20 -2.56 7.42
N HIS A 400 -12.09 -2.07 7.96
CA HIS A 400 -12.00 -1.68 9.37
C HIS A 400 -12.96 -0.53 9.72
N LEU A 401 -13.04 0.50 8.89
CA LEU A 401 -13.98 1.61 9.05
C LEU A 401 -15.42 1.14 8.98
N LEU A 402 -15.75 0.26 8.03
CA LEU A 402 -17.10 -0.29 7.88
C LEU A 402 -17.49 -1.16 9.07
N MET A 403 -16.56 -1.99 9.61
CA MET A 403 -16.81 -2.77 10.81
C MET A 403 -17.12 -1.88 12.03
N ARG A 404 -16.37 -0.81 12.24
CA ARG A 404 -16.63 0.15 13.32
C ARG A 404 -18.01 0.79 13.15
N LYS A 405 -18.34 1.23 11.93
CA LYS A 405 -19.62 1.89 11.67
C LYS A 405 -20.81 0.92 11.78
N ALA A 406 -20.63 -0.33 11.38
CA ALA A 406 -21.63 -1.37 11.57
C ALA A 406 -21.93 -1.60 13.06
N PHE A 407 -20.88 -1.66 13.89
CA PHE A 407 -21.06 -1.78 15.35
C PHE A 407 -21.78 -0.56 15.94
N GLU A 408 -21.39 0.68 15.58
CA GLU A 408 -22.04 1.91 16.02
C GLU A 408 -23.53 1.95 15.64
N ASN A 409 -23.88 1.45 14.45
CA ASN A 409 -25.24 1.43 13.92
C ASN A 409 -26.04 0.19 14.38
N LEU A 410 -25.50 -0.64 15.26
CA LEU A 410 -26.09 -1.91 15.70
C LEU A 410 -26.45 -2.82 14.50
N GLU A 411 -25.54 -2.91 13.53
CA GLU A 411 -25.66 -3.75 12.34
C GLU A 411 -24.64 -4.90 12.38
N PHE A 412 -25.07 -6.09 11.96
CA PHE A 412 -24.18 -7.24 11.83
C PHE A 412 -23.07 -6.95 10.83
N ILE A 413 -21.83 -7.26 11.22
CA ILE A 413 -20.71 -7.28 10.32
C ILE A 413 -20.84 -8.52 9.43
N PRO A 414 -20.94 -8.38 8.09
CA PRO A 414 -21.05 -9.53 7.19
C PRO A 414 -19.86 -10.48 7.31
N ASN A 415 -20.11 -11.78 7.15
CA ASN A 415 -19.06 -12.79 7.12
C ASN A 415 -18.14 -12.62 5.91
N LYS A 416 -16.90 -13.07 6.03
CA LYS A 416 -16.01 -13.22 4.86
C LYS A 416 -16.60 -14.23 3.88
N PRO A 417 -16.44 -13.99 2.57
CA PRO A 417 -16.90 -14.96 1.57
C PRO A 417 -16.09 -16.25 1.65
N ASN A 418 -16.74 -17.37 1.37
CA ASN A 418 -16.08 -18.65 1.19
C ASN A 418 -15.40 -18.74 -0.20
N GLU A 419 -14.57 -19.76 -0.43
CA GLU A 419 -13.81 -19.90 -1.69
C GLU A 419 -14.72 -20.07 -2.93
N ARG A 420 -15.92 -20.70 -2.80
CA ARG A 420 -16.89 -20.83 -3.90
C ARG A 420 -17.48 -19.48 -4.29
N GLU A 421 -17.80 -18.65 -3.31
CA GLU A 421 -18.28 -17.29 -3.55
C GLU A 421 -17.19 -16.43 -4.20
N ILE A 422 -15.94 -16.53 -3.74
CA ILE A 422 -14.81 -15.82 -4.32
C ILE A 422 -14.60 -16.23 -5.77
N GLU A 423 -14.65 -17.53 -6.08
CA GLU A 423 -14.52 -18.04 -7.43
C GLU A 423 -15.66 -17.53 -8.33
N TRP A 424 -16.90 -17.60 -7.85
CA TRP A 424 -18.05 -17.08 -8.59
C TRP A 424 -17.91 -15.57 -8.87
N ARG A 425 -17.53 -14.76 -7.87
CA ARG A 425 -17.32 -13.31 -8.01
C ARG A 425 -16.22 -12.99 -9.02
N ASN A 426 -15.12 -13.74 -9.03
CA ASN A 426 -14.03 -13.58 -9.99
C ASN A 426 -14.44 -13.94 -11.42
N ASN A 427 -15.28 -14.95 -11.59
CA ASN A 427 -15.77 -15.40 -12.90
C ASN A 427 -16.90 -14.52 -13.46
N ASN A 428 -17.45 -13.61 -12.66
CA ASN A 428 -18.51 -12.67 -13.04
C ASN A 428 -18.05 -11.23 -12.86
N PRO A 429 -17.13 -10.73 -13.70
CA PRO A 429 -16.54 -9.40 -13.56
C PRO A 429 -17.60 -8.29 -13.74
N ILE A 430 -17.35 -7.17 -13.08
CA ILE A 430 -18.19 -5.96 -13.14
C ILE A 430 -17.79 -5.13 -14.34
N GLU A 431 -18.77 -4.56 -15.07
CA GLU A 431 -18.48 -3.62 -16.16
C GLU A 431 -17.83 -2.35 -15.62
N GLY A 432 -16.65 -2.02 -16.17
CA GLY A 432 -15.83 -0.92 -15.69
C GLY A 432 -16.27 0.46 -16.21
N ALA A 433 -15.38 1.43 -16.04
CA ALA A 433 -15.54 2.82 -16.43
C ALA A 433 -15.62 3.01 -17.96
N PHE A 434 -16.24 4.14 -18.36
CA PHE A 434 -16.17 4.62 -19.75
C PHE A 434 -14.78 5.20 -20.04
N VAL A 435 -14.27 4.85 -21.24
CA VAL A 435 -13.04 5.45 -21.77
C VAL A 435 -13.26 5.75 -23.26
N LYS A 436 -13.39 7.04 -23.59
CA LYS A 436 -13.44 7.50 -24.99
C LYS A 436 -12.06 7.28 -25.62
N THR A 437 -11.99 6.63 -26.77
CA THR A 437 -10.73 6.44 -27.50
C THR A 437 -10.28 7.80 -28.07
N PRO A 438 -9.03 8.25 -27.80
CA PRO A 438 -8.55 9.49 -28.36
C PRO A 438 -8.28 9.34 -29.86
N GLU A 439 -8.34 10.46 -30.60
CA GLU A 439 -7.73 10.53 -31.93
C GLU A 439 -6.20 10.69 -31.72
N ALA A 440 -5.41 9.87 -32.43
CA ALA A 440 -3.95 10.00 -32.40
C ALA A 440 -3.51 11.31 -33.06
N GLY A 441 -2.47 11.95 -32.48
CA GLY A 441 -1.98 13.21 -33.03
C GLY A 441 -1.35 14.11 -31.98
N ILE A 442 -0.91 15.28 -32.42
CA ILE A 442 -0.38 16.34 -31.57
C ILE A 442 -1.38 17.50 -31.60
N TYR A 443 -1.81 17.90 -30.42
CA TYR A 443 -2.84 18.93 -30.23
C TYR A 443 -2.29 20.09 -29.41
N LYS A 444 -2.86 21.28 -29.63
CA LYS A 444 -2.57 22.50 -28.85
C LYS A 444 -3.83 22.98 -28.17
N ASP A 445 -3.66 23.80 -27.12
CA ASP A 445 -4.73 24.47 -26.41
C ASP A 445 -5.79 23.50 -25.87
N ILE A 446 -5.40 22.68 -24.90
CA ILE A 446 -6.24 21.65 -24.27
C ILE A 446 -6.61 22.08 -22.85
N ALA A 447 -7.90 22.06 -22.51
CA ALA A 447 -8.39 22.17 -21.12
C ALA A 447 -8.72 20.77 -20.59
N VAL A 448 -8.27 20.44 -19.41
CA VAL A 448 -8.57 19.17 -18.74
C VAL A 448 -9.45 19.41 -17.54
N PHE A 449 -10.59 18.72 -17.51
CA PHE A 449 -11.54 18.73 -16.42
C PHE A 449 -11.59 17.35 -15.78
N ASP A 450 -11.78 17.30 -14.45
CA ASP A 450 -11.80 16.09 -13.67
C ASP A 450 -12.90 16.11 -12.61
N PHE A 451 -13.62 15.00 -12.44
CA PHE A 451 -14.60 14.90 -11.38
C PHE A 451 -13.92 14.66 -10.03
N ARG A 452 -14.21 15.50 -9.08
CA ARG A 452 -13.68 15.38 -7.73
C ARG A 452 -14.22 14.14 -7.02
N GLY A 453 -13.42 13.05 -7.03
CA GLY A 453 -13.81 11.79 -6.39
C GLY A 453 -15.14 11.25 -6.92
N LEU A 454 -15.27 11.05 -8.22
CA LEU A 454 -16.49 10.67 -8.93
C LEU A 454 -17.23 9.51 -8.25
N TYR A 455 -16.59 8.39 -7.99
CA TYR A 455 -17.25 7.22 -7.42
C TYR A 455 -17.70 7.40 -5.98
N PRO A 456 -16.90 7.94 -5.05
CA PRO A 456 -17.35 8.33 -3.72
C PRO A 456 -18.54 9.28 -3.74
N SER A 457 -18.52 10.27 -4.62
CA SER A 457 -19.60 11.26 -4.75
C SER A 457 -20.90 10.64 -5.28
N ILE A 458 -20.83 9.72 -6.24
CA ILE A 458 -21.98 8.95 -6.74
C ILE A 458 -22.56 8.07 -5.62
N ILE A 459 -21.72 7.37 -4.87
CA ILE A 459 -22.18 6.52 -3.75
C ILE A 459 -23.01 7.36 -2.76
N ILE A 460 -22.53 8.56 -2.43
CA ILE A 460 -23.23 9.48 -1.52
C ILE A 460 -24.52 10.02 -2.15
N ALA A 461 -24.47 10.46 -3.42
CA ALA A 461 -25.61 11.08 -4.11
C ALA A 461 -26.82 10.16 -4.20
N TYR A 462 -26.55 8.88 -4.45
CA TYR A 462 -27.60 7.88 -4.73
C TYR A 462 -27.79 6.86 -3.61
N ASN A 463 -27.19 7.10 -2.44
CA ASN A 463 -27.27 6.22 -1.27
C ASN A 463 -26.95 4.75 -1.61
N ILE A 464 -25.88 4.53 -2.38
CA ILE A 464 -25.49 3.19 -2.88
C ILE A 464 -24.84 2.39 -1.76
N ASP A 465 -25.55 1.40 -1.26
CA ASP A 465 -25.12 0.52 -0.17
C ASP A 465 -25.84 -0.83 -0.28
N PRO A 466 -25.21 -1.96 0.10
CA PRO A 466 -25.91 -3.25 0.15
C PRO A 466 -27.15 -3.27 1.06
N SER A 467 -27.20 -2.42 2.10
CA SER A 467 -28.36 -2.31 3.03
C SER A 467 -29.50 -1.46 2.48
N THR A 468 -29.22 -0.56 1.52
CA THR A 468 -30.23 0.29 0.88
C THR A 468 -30.74 -0.28 -0.45
N LEU A 469 -30.10 -1.34 -0.96
CA LEU A 469 -30.51 -2.04 -2.19
C LEU A 469 -31.86 -2.72 -2.00
N MET A 470 -32.81 -2.41 -2.86
CA MET A 470 -34.18 -2.89 -2.79
C MET A 470 -34.43 -4.01 -3.79
N LYS A 471 -34.99 -5.12 -3.33
CA LYS A 471 -35.38 -6.25 -4.20
C LYS A 471 -36.67 -5.99 -4.98
N SER A 472 -37.56 -5.19 -4.42
CA SER A 472 -38.88 -4.84 -5.02
C SER A 472 -39.29 -3.43 -4.55
N PRO A 473 -39.04 -2.40 -5.35
CA PRO A 473 -39.27 -1.01 -4.96
C PRO A 473 -40.73 -0.61 -5.14
N VAL A 474 -41.64 -1.29 -4.43
CA VAL A 474 -43.09 -0.95 -4.49
C VAL A 474 -43.40 0.02 -3.38
N ASN A 475 -43.93 1.21 -3.72
CA ASN A 475 -44.40 2.26 -2.82
C ASN A 475 -43.37 2.95 -1.90
N GLU A 476 -42.06 2.81 -2.13
CA GLU A 476 -41.04 3.55 -1.40
C GLU A 476 -40.28 4.51 -2.34
N GLU A 477 -39.96 5.71 -1.85
CA GLU A 477 -39.09 6.64 -2.59
C GLU A 477 -37.68 6.05 -2.73
N HIS A 478 -37.21 5.94 -3.96
CA HIS A 478 -35.92 5.36 -4.27
C HIS A 478 -35.19 6.10 -5.38
N TYR A 479 -33.88 5.84 -5.49
CA TYR A 479 -33.05 6.15 -6.65
C TYR A 479 -32.98 4.93 -7.54
N GLU A 480 -33.25 5.10 -8.84
CA GLU A 480 -33.04 4.05 -9.84
C GLU A 480 -31.72 4.28 -10.58
N SER A 481 -30.85 3.28 -10.59
CA SER A 481 -29.61 3.35 -11.33
C SER A 481 -29.82 3.05 -12.83
N PRO A 482 -28.87 3.40 -13.70
CA PRO A 482 -28.95 3.02 -15.13
C PRO A 482 -28.98 1.49 -15.34
N THR A 483 -28.53 0.70 -14.37
CA THR A 483 -28.62 -0.78 -14.37
C THR A 483 -29.95 -1.32 -13.83
N LYS A 484 -30.92 -0.44 -13.53
CA LYS A 484 -32.23 -0.78 -12.95
C LYS A 484 -32.17 -1.27 -11.49
N ALA A 485 -31.04 -1.17 -10.83
CA ALA A 485 -30.97 -1.38 -9.39
C ALA A 485 -31.59 -0.17 -8.67
N ALA A 486 -32.43 -0.45 -7.67
CA ALA A 486 -33.12 0.57 -6.88
C ALA A 486 -32.49 0.70 -5.49
N PHE A 487 -32.22 1.93 -5.06
CA PHE A 487 -31.65 2.24 -3.76
C PHE A 487 -32.58 3.14 -2.97
N ARG A 488 -32.90 2.75 -1.73
CA ARG A 488 -33.71 3.54 -0.82
C ARG A 488 -33.08 4.91 -0.59
N LYS A 489 -33.92 5.99 -0.59
CA LYS A 489 -33.42 7.35 -0.33
C LYS A 489 -33.03 7.57 1.13
N SER A 490 -33.74 6.94 2.07
CA SER A 490 -33.54 7.07 3.51
C SER A 490 -33.94 5.77 4.23
N PRO A 491 -33.28 5.37 5.31
CA PRO A 491 -32.07 6.00 5.91
C PRO A 491 -30.84 5.87 5.05
N LEU A 492 -29.79 6.61 5.43
CA LEU A 492 -28.48 6.52 4.77
C LEU A 492 -27.85 5.16 5.07
N GLY A 493 -27.24 4.53 4.07
CA GLY A 493 -26.47 3.30 4.24
C GLY A 493 -25.11 3.57 4.89
N ILE A 494 -24.46 2.53 5.42
CA ILE A 494 -23.17 2.63 6.13
C ILE A 494 -22.09 3.19 5.21
N VAL A 495 -21.98 2.70 3.96
CA VAL A 495 -20.94 3.12 3.02
C VAL A 495 -21.04 4.60 2.67
N PRO A 496 -22.21 5.14 2.23
CA PRO A 496 -22.35 6.57 1.98
C PRO A 496 -22.20 7.42 3.24
N GLU A 497 -22.57 6.92 4.42
CA GLU A 497 -22.39 7.62 5.69
C GLU A 497 -20.90 7.82 6.02
N VAL A 498 -20.11 6.76 5.96
CA VAL A 498 -18.65 6.83 6.19
C VAL A 498 -17.98 7.72 5.14
N LEU A 499 -18.36 7.60 3.88
CA LEU A 499 -17.79 8.44 2.82
C LEU A 499 -18.10 9.92 3.01
N ARG A 500 -19.32 10.26 3.43
CA ARG A 500 -19.71 11.64 3.75
C ARG A 500 -18.84 12.21 4.88
N MET A 501 -18.62 11.43 5.93
CA MET A 501 -17.75 11.79 7.05
C MET A 501 -16.30 12.05 6.57
N LEU A 502 -15.73 11.13 5.80
CA LEU A 502 -14.34 11.25 5.29
C LEU A 502 -14.17 12.47 4.37
N ILE A 503 -15.13 12.73 3.46
CA ILE A 503 -15.07 13.86 2.53
C ILE A 503 -15.24 15.18 3.27
N HIS A 504 -16.17 15.24 4.24
CA HIS A 504 -16.35 16.43 5.08
C HIS A 504 -15.08 16.73 5.88
N GLU A 505 -14.54 15.75 6.60
CA GLU A 505 -13.30 15.91 7.35
C GLU A 505 -12.14 16.37 6.47
N ARG A 506 -11.98 15.76 5.29
CA ARG A 506 -10.96 16.18 4.33
C ARG A 506 -11.12 17.64 3.90
N SER A 507 -12.36 18.11 3.73
CA SER A 507 -12.61 19.51 3.40
C SER A 507 -12.13 20.45 4.51
N GLU A 508 -12.40 20.11 5.77
CA GLU A 508 -11.95 20.91 6.92
C GLU A 508 -10.42 20.88 7.07
N VAL A 509 -9.80 19.71 6.91
CA VAL A 509 -8.32 19.55 6.91
C VAL A 509 -7.69 20.39 5.79
N LYS A 510 -8.28 20.43 4.59
CA LYS A 510 -7.77 21.28 3.49
C LYS A 510 -7.87 22.78 3.82
N LYS A 511 -8.96 23.20 4.50
CA LYS A 511 -9.08 24.60 4.97
C LYS A 511 -8.03 24.94 6.02
N ALA A 512 -7.76 24.04 6.96
CA ALA A 512 -6.70 24.20 7.96
C ALA A 512 -5.30 24.24 7.29
N PHE A 513 -5.02 23.33 6.36
CA PHE A 513 -3.77 23.28 5.62
C PHE A 513 -3.50 24.55 4.79
N LYS A 514 -4.54 25.17 4.22
CA LYS A 514 -4.37 26.47 3.53
C LYS A 514 -3.89 27.59 4.46
N LYS A 515 -4.19 27.49 5.77
CA LYS A 515 -3.74 28.47 6.79
C LYS A 515 -2.34 28.16 7.32
N ASP A 516 -1.93 26.88 7.28
CA ASP A 516 -0.64 26.37 7.74
C ASP A 516 -0.07 25.38 6.70
N PRO A 517 0.47 25.87 5.57
CA PRO A 517 0.92 25.03 4.44
C PRO A 517 2.15 24.17 4.76
N ASP A 518 2.93 24.52 5.78
CA ASP A 518 4.14 23.80 6.18
C ASP A 518 3.84 22.62 7.11
N ASN A 519 2.61 22.49 7.54
CA ASN A 519 2.17 21.43 8.45
C ASN A 519 2.08 20.06 7.75
N LYS A 520 3.11 19.25 7.93
CA LYS A 520 3.24 17.92 7.34
C LYS A 520 2.10 16.95 7.74
N TYR A 521 1.59 17.08 8.97
CA TYR A 521 0.51 16.23 9.46
C TYR A 521 -0.84 16.57 8.81
N LEU A 522 -1.14 17.85 8.59
CA LEU A 522 -2.34 18.24 7.84
C LEU A 522 -2.29 17.76 6.38
N ALA A 523 -1.12 17.87 5.73
CA ALA A 523 -0.90 17.31 4.40
C ALA A 523 -1.11 15.79 4.37
N ALA A 524 -0.51 15.09 5.34
CA ALA A 524 -0.64 13.63 5.52
C ALA A 524 -2.10 13.23 5.78
N ARG A 525 -2.80 13.92 6.68
CA ARG A 525 -4.22 13.68 6.98
C ARG A 525 -5.11 13.82 5.75
N SER A 526 -4.94 14.90 4.99
CA SER A 526 -5.69 15.11 3.74
C SER A 526 -5.42 14.00 2.72
N THR A 527 -4.17 13.49 2.67
CA THR A 527 -3.76 12.39 1.78
C THR A 527 -4.37 11.06 2.24
N ALA A 528 -4.30 10.73 3.53
CA ALA A 528 -4.88 9.52 4.10
C ALA A 528 -6.39 9.44 3.83
N LEU A 529 -7.12 10.52 4.13
CA LEU A 529 -8.57 10.61 3.87
C LEU A 529 -8.90 10.42 2.39
N LYS A 530 -8.08 10.96 1.47
CA LYS A 530 -8.26 10.77 0.02
C LYS A 530 -8.05 9.31 -0.39
N ILE A 531 -6.96 8.69 0.07
CA ILE A 531 -6.64 7.30 -0.26
C ILE A 531 -7.77 6.38 0.17
N ILE A 532 -8.21 6.52 1.41
CA ILE A 532 -9.25 5.67 1.98
C ILE A 532 -10.59 5.89 1.27
N ALA A 533 -11.05 7.14 1.09
CA ALA A 533 -12.31 7.44 0.42
C ALA A 533 -12.35 6.89 -1.01
N ASN A 534 -11.28 7.04 -1.79
CA ASN A 534 -11.23 6.54 -3.17
C ASN A 534 -11.20 5.01 -3.26
N SER A 535 -10.95 4.30 -2.17
CA SER A 535 -10.83 2.84 -2.14
C SER A 535 -12.18 2.13 -1.93
N PHE A 536 -13.24 2.85 -1.55
CA PHE A 536 -14.56 2.27 -1.25
C PHE A 536 -15.20 1.59 -2.44
N TYR A 537 -15.17 2.21 -3.62
CA TYR A 537 -15.68 1.57 -4.84
C TYR A 537 -14.97 0.25 -5.12
N GLY A 538 -13.62 0.26 -5.08
CA GLY A 538 -12.82 -0.93 -5.28
C GLY A 538 -13.13 -2.02 -4.26
N TYR A 539 -13.41 -1.65 -3.03
CA TYR A 539 -13.79 -2.58 -1.96
C TYR A 539 -15.17 -3.20 -2.21
N LEU A 540 -16.19 -2.44 -2.63
CA LEU A 540 -17.52 -2.96 -2.97
C LEU A 540 -17.49 -3.98 -4.11
N GLY A 541 -16.55 -3.86 -5.05
CA GLY A 541 -16.37 -4.78 -6.18
C GLY A 541 -15.31 -5.86 -5.96
N TYR A 542 -14.60 -5.89 -4.82
CA TYR A 542 -13.53 -6.85 -4.58
C TYR A 542 -14.07 -8.20 -4.10
N ALA A 543 -13.72 -9.26 -4.81
CA ALA A 543 -14.28 -10.60 -4.58
C ALA A 543 -14.13 -11.13 -3.13
N ARG A 544 -13.12 -10.68 -2.37
CA ARG A 544 -12.86 -11.11 -0.99
C ARG A 544 -13.43 -10.18 0.07
N SER A 545 -14.12 -9.08 -0.31
CA SER A 545 -14.67 -8.14 0.66
C SER A 545 -15.95 -8.66 1.33
N ARG A 546 -16.19 -8.25 2.57
CA ARG A 546 -17.41 -8.55 3.35
C ARG A 546 -18.63 -7.82 2.79
N TRP A 547 -18.47 -6.55 2.41
CA TRP A 547 -19.53 -5.70 1.83
C TRP A 547 -19.58 -5.77 0.30
N TYR A 548 -19.15 -6.90 -0.29
CA TYR A 548 -19.27 -7.08 -1.73
C TYR A 548 -20.73 -6.98 -2.18
N SER A 549 -21.00 -6.13 -3.15
CA SER A 549 -22.26 -6.10 -3.88
C SER A 549 -21.99 -5.77 -5.34
N ARG A 550 -22.34 -6.71 -6.21
CA ARG A 550 -22.23 -6.53 -7.65
C ARG A 550 -23.12 -5.39 -8.12
N GLU A 551 -24.38 -5.36 -7.65
CA GLU A 551 -25.38 -4.36 -8.03
C GLU A 551 -24.94 -2.94 -7.61
N CYS A 552 -24.37 -2.80 -6.42
CA CYS A 552 -23.82 -1.53 -5.96
C CYS A 552 -22.65 -1.08 -6.85
N ALA A 553 -21.68 -1.95 -7.09
CA ALA A 553 -20.51 -1.60 -7.88
C ALA A 553 -20.84 -1.33 -9.36
N GLU A 554 -21.74 -2.11 -9.98
CA GLU A 554 -22.23 -1.86 -11.34
C GLU A 554 -23.00 -0.53 -11.44
N SER A 555 -23.79 -0.20 -10.42
CA SER A 555 -24.53 1.07 -10.38
C SER A 555 -23.59 2.27 -10.31
N VAL A 556 -22.53 2.19 -9.50
CA VAL A 556 -21.53 3.28 -9.39
C VAL A 556 -20.86 3.53 -10.74
N THR A 557 -20.41 2.49 -11.44
CA THR A 557 -19.78 2.67 -12.75
C THR A 557 -20.77 3.09 -13.83
N ALA A 558 -22.02 2.63 -13.76
CA ALA A 558 -23.07 3.03 -14.70
C ALA A 558 -23.41 4.52 -14.57
N PHE A 559 -23.63 5.03 -13.36
CA PHE A 559 -23.77 6.48 -13.13
C PHE A 559 -22.51 7.24 -13.57
N GLY A 560 -21.31 6.72 -13.27
CA GLY A 560 -20.07 7.34 -13.73
C GLY A 560 -20.02 7.47 -15.25
N ARG A 561 -20.38 6.42 -16.00
CA ARG A 561 -20.48 6.45 -17.47
C ARG A 561 -21.50 7.49 -17.94
N GLU A 562 -22.65 7.54 -17.30
CA GLU A 562 -23.73 8.48 -17.66
C GLU A 562 -23.29 9.94 -17.46
N TYR A 563 -22.71 10.29 -16.28
CA TYR A 563 -22.28 11.66 -16.01
C TYR A 563 -21.13 12.10 -16.92
N VAL A 564 -20.13 11.24 -17.15
CA VAL A 564 -19.04 11.53 -18.05
C VAL A 564 -19.53 11.75 -19.47
N THR A 565 -20.45 10.92 -19.98
CA THR A 565 -21.03 11.07 -21.32
C THR A 565 -21.85 12.35 -21.44
N LYS A 566 -22.76 12.63 -20.49
CA LYS A 566 -23.55 13.87 -20.48
C LYS A 566 -22.68 15.13 -20.44
N THR A 567 -21.59 15.09 -19.67
CA THR A 567 -20.65 16.23 -19.59
C THR A 567 -19.90 16.42 -20.90
N MET A 568 -19.54 15.35 -21.62
CA MET A 568 -18.93 15.44 -22.95
C MET A 568 -19.89 16.03 -23.96
N GLU A 569 -21.14 15.59 -23.97
CA GLU A 569 -22.19 16.15 -24.86
C GLU A 569 -22.43 17.64 -24.58
N LEU A 570 -22.42 18.03 -23.30
CA LEU A 570 -22.55 19.46 -22.95
C LEU A 570 -21.32 20.26 -23.38
N ALA A 571 -20.11 19.72 -23.27
CA ALA A 571 -18.91 20.37 -23.79
C ALA A 571 -18.97 20.61 -25.30
N GLU A 572 -19.46 19.63 -26.08
CA GLU A 572 -19.66 19.79 -27.53
C GLU A 572 -20.71 20.86 -27.86
N LYS A 573 -21.82 20.95 -27.09
CA LYS A 573 -22.81 22.02 -27.22
C LYS A 573 -22.23 23.41 -26.91
N HIS A 574 -21.25 23.51 -26.01
CA HIS A 574 -20.50 24.74 -25.75
C HIS A 574 -19.44 25.06 -26.81
N GLY A 575 -19.29 24.20 -27.86
CA GLY A 575 -18.37 24.41 -28.97
C GLY A 575 -16.95 23.92 -28.73
N PHE A 576 -16.69 23.15 -27.66
CA PHE A 576 -15.43 22.45 -27.47
C PHE A 576 -15.41 21.16 -28.30
N LYS A 577 -14.22 20.72 -28.71
CA LYS A 577 -14.07 19.35 -29.27
C LYS A 577 -13.58 18.42 -28.16
N VAL A 578 -14.33 17.34 -27.87
CA VAL A 578 -13.93 16.33 -26.89
C VAL A 578 -12.87 15.41 -27.51
N LEU A 579 -11.62 15.61 -27.10
CA LEU A 579 -10.46 14.87 -27.58
C LEU A 579 -10.34 13.48 -26.96
N TYR A 580 -10.49 13.38 -25.65
CA TYR A 580 -10.32 12.16 -24.86
C TYR A 580 -11.14 12.22 -23.57
N GLY A 581 -11.50 11.07 -23.03
CA GLY A 581 -12.10 10.95 -21.71
C GLY A 581 -11.71 9.63 -21.06
N ASP A 582 -11.38 9.67 -19.77
CA ASP A 582 -10.94 8.50 -19.01
C ASP A 582 -11.53 8.49 -17.60
N THR A 583 -12.46 7.62 -17.38
CA THR A 583 -13.08 7.35 -16.07
C THR A 583 -13.80 8.57 -15.48
N ASP A 584 -13.08 9.59 -15.07
CA ASP A 584 -13.51 10.81 -14.39
C ASP A 584 -12.98 12.09 -15.05
N SER A 585 -12.02 11.97 -15.96
CA SER A 585 -11.38 13.12 -16.61
C SER A 585 -11.78 13.28 -18.08
N GLN A 586 -11.84 14.54 -18.55
CA GLN A 586 -12.18 14.95 -19.89
C GLN A 586 -11.16 15.93 -20.43
N PHE A 587 -10.72 15.68 -21.66
CA PHE A 587 -9.73 16.49 -22.38
C PHE A 587 -10.43 17.20 -23.52
N LEU A 588 -10.59 18.49 -23.38
CA LEU A 588 -11.30 19.33 -24.33
C LEU A 588 -10.30 20.19 -25.11
N LEU A 589 -10.35 20.09 -26.44
CA LEU A 589 -9.65 21.03 -27.31
C LEU A 589 -10.40 22.35 -27.28
N MET A 590 -9.71 23.45 -26.98
CA MET A 590 -10.32 24.78 -26.85
C MET A 590 -10.96 25.28 -28.14
N ASN A 591 -10.41 24.89 -29.31
CA ASN A 591 -11.01 25.17 -30.61
C ASN A 591 -11.37 26.66 -30.82
N GLY A 592 -10.46 27.56 -30.38
CA GLY A 592 -10.67 29.01 -30.45
C GLY A 592 -11.48 29.60 -29.27
N LYS A 593 -11.93 28.80 -28.33
CA LYS A 593 -12.61 29.24 -27.10
C LYS A 593 -11.61 29.87 -26.11
N SER A 594 -12.09 30.81 -25.33
CA SER A 594 -11.32 31.46 -24.27
C SER A 594 -11.32 30.64 -22.98
N LYS A 595 -10.49 31.04 -22.00
CA LYS A 595 -10.52 30.47 -20.65
C LYS A 595 -11.83 30.79 -19.93
N GLU A 596 -12.40 31.94 -20.18
CA GLU A 596 -13.71 32.40 -19.67
C GLU A 596 -14.83 31.45 -20.15
N ASP A 597 -14.79 31.01 -21.42
CA ASP A 597 -15.72 30.00 -21.95
C ASP A 597 -15.59 28.67 -21.21
N ALA A 598 -14.34 28.25 -20.88
CA ALA A 598 -14.08 27.04 -20.11
C ALA A 598 -14.62 27.13 -18.66
N TYR A 599 -14.49 28.28 -18.01
CA TYR A 599 -15.08 28.53 -16.70
C TYR A 599 -16.62 28.61 -16.74
N ALA A 600 -17.20 29.17 -17.80
CA ALA A 600 -18.64 29.21 -18.01
C ALA A 600 -19.19 27.77 -18.17
N PHE A 601 -18.57 26.95 -19.00
CA PHE A 601 -18.89 25.53 -19.13
C PHE A 601 -18.82 24.80 -17.78
N LEU A 602 -17.72 24.97 -17.02
CA LEU A 602 -17.56 24.38 -15.68
C LEU A 602 -18.72 24.74 -14.74
N LYS A 603 -19.11 26.00 -14.73
CA LYS A 603 -20.24 26.49 -13.93
C LYS A 603 -21.58 25.86 -14.33
N ASP A 604 -21.81 25.70 -15.62
CA ASP A 604 -23.06 25.14 -16.13
C ASP A 604 -23.17 23.63 -15.84
N VAL A 605 -22.06 22.89 -15.97
CA VAL A 605 -22.00 21.48 -15.55
C VAL A 605 -22.32 21.36 -14.07
N ASN A 606 -21.61 22.09 -13.21
CA ASN A 606 -21.77 21.99 -11.76
C ASN A 606 -23.18 22.35 -11.27
N ARG A 607 -23.91 23.21 -11.98
CA ARG A 607 -25.33 23.50 -11.66
C ARG A 607 -26.25 22.30 -11.90
N SER A 608 -25.89 21.38 -12.79
CA SER A 608 -26.69 20.22 -13.15
C SER A 608 -26.36 18.97 -12.35
N LEU A 609 -25.26 19.00 -11.57
CA LEU A 609 -24.79 17.88 -10.78
C LEU A 609 -25.50 17.80 -9.42
N PRO A 610 -25.67 16.60 -8.83
CA PRO A 610 -26.03 16.42 -7.44
C PRO A 610 -25.09 17.17 -6.51
N GLU A 611 -25.55 17.62 -5.36
CA GLU A 611 -24.79 18.44 -4.39
C GLU A 611 -23.45 17.82 -3.96
N SER A 612 -23.38 16.49 -3.89
CA SER A 612 -22.13 15.76 -3.52
C SER A 612 -21.14 15.65 -4.66
N MET A 613 -21.49 16.03 -5.88
CA MET A 613 -20.65 15.88 -7.08
C MET A 613 -20.12 17.24 -7.56
N GLU A 614 -18.89 17.28 -7.98
CA GLU A 614 -18.22 18.48 -8.48
C GLU A 614 -17.27 18.13 -9.62
N LEU A 615 -17.35 18.90 -10.72
CA LEU A 615 -16.36 18.92 -11.79
C LEU A 615 -15.36 20.04 -11.46
N GLU A 616 -14.07 19.78 -11.57
CA GLU A 616 -13.00 20.74 -11.37
C GLU A 616 -12.21 20.93 -12.68
N LEU A 617 -11.71 22.15 -12.92
CA LEU A 617 -10.71 22.37 -13.96
C LEU A 617 -9.34 21.96 -13.40
N GLU A 618 -8.72 20.93 -13.98
CA GLU A 618 -7.40 20.46 -13.56
C GLU A 618 -6.29 21.43 -13.98
N ASP A 619 -6.20 21.71 -15.29
CA ASP A 619 -5.18 22.63 -15.82
C ASP A 619 -5.47 22.96 -17.31
N PHE A 620 -4.78 24.01 -17.79
CA PHE A 620 -4.65 24.30 -19.21
C PHE A 620 -3.31 23.82 -19.75
N TYR A 621 -3.32 23.18 -20.90
CA TYR A 621 -2.15 22.58 -21.54
C TYR A 621 -1.88 23.18 -22.91
N ARG A 622 -0.65 23.69 -23.14
CA ARG A 622 -0.22 24.28 -24.42
C ARG A 622 -0.19 23.25 -25.53
N SER A 623 0.23 22.02 -25.20
CA SER A 623 0.36 20.95 -26.17
C SER A 623 0.14 19.59 -25.54
N GLY A 624 -0.31 18.62 -26.35
CA GLY A 624 -0.52 17.24 -25.94
C GLY A 624 -0.24 16.26 -27.10
N VAL A 625 0.36 15.12 -26.76
CA VAL A 625 0.63 14.01 -27.67
C VAL A 625 -0.23 12.83 -27.30
N PHE A 626 -1.06 12.36 -28.22
CA PHE A 626 -1.87 11.15 -28.12
C PHE A 626 -1.40 10.18 -29.21
N VAL A 627 -0.98 8.98 -28.82
CA VAL A 627 -0.38 8.02 -29.76
C VAL A 627 -1.38 6.98 -30.25
N GLY A 628 -1.16 6.46 -31.48
CA GLY A 628 -1.97 5.42 -32.09
C GLY A 628 -1.83 4.05 -31.39
N LYS A 629 -2.89 3.23 -31.49
CA LYS A 629 -2.84 1.80 -31.15
C LYS A 629 -2.10 1.04 -32.26
N ARG A 630 -1.27 0.05 -31.89
CA ARG A 630 -0.49 -0.73 -32.84
C ARG A 630 -1.43 -1.40 -33.88
N GLY A 631 -1.26 -1.06 -35.18
CA GLY A 631 -2.05 -1.65 -36.27
C GLY A 631 -3.44 -1.06 -36.51
N ALA A 632 -3.82 0.06 -35.90
CA ALA A 632 -5.11 0.72 -36.11
C ALA A 632 -4.95 2.25 -36.12
N ASN A 633 -5.83 2.95 -36.90
CA ASN A 633 -5.90 4.42 -36.88
C ASN A 633 -6.50 5.01 -35.57
N ALA A 634 -6.95 4.17 -34.66
CA ALA A 634 -7.50 4.60 -33.38
C ALA A 634 -6.39 4.87 -32.35
N GLY A 635 -6.55 5.89 -31.53
CA GLY A 635 -5.62 6.23 -30.46
C GLY A 635 -5.54 5.15 -29.37
N ALA A 636 -4.43 5.12 -28.65
CA ALA A 636 -4.24 4.22 -27.52
C ALA A 636 -4.87 4.82 -26.25
N LYS A 637 -5.81 4.10 -25.66
CA LYS A 637 -6.41 4.48 -24.36
C LYS A 637 -5.32 4.56 -23.28
N LYS A 638 -5.43 5.55 -22.39
CA LYS A 638 -4.53 5.74 -21.22
C LYS A 638 -3.05 5.99 -21.59
N LYS A 639 -2.77 6.50 -22.80
CA LYS A 639 -1.41 6.76 -23.28
C LYS A 639 -1.30 8.14 -23.93
N TYR A 640 -0.86 9.13 -23.12
CA TYR A 640 -0.73 10.53 -23.54
C TYR A 640 0.34 11.28 -22.74
N ALA A 641 0.83 12.37 -23.32
CA ALA A 641 1.73 13.31 -22.66
C ALA A 641 1.24 14.75 -22.91
N LEU A 642 1.23 15.59 -21.88
CA LEU A 642 0.74 16.95 -21.93
C LEU A 642 1.77 17.92 -21.34
N LEU A 643 1.90 19.10 -21.92
CA LEU A 643 2.71 20.22 -21.42
C LEU A 643 1.80 21.33 -20.91
N SER A 644 1.79 21.60 -19.61
CA SER A 644 1.02 22.67 -19.01
C SER A 644 1.56 24.07 -19.40
N GLU A 645 0.76 25.10 -19.19
CA GLU A 645 1.21 26.48 -19.37
C GLU A 645 2.37 26.86 -18.42
N SER A 646 2.42 26.25 -17.23
CA SER A 646 3.51 26.40 -16.26
C SER A 646 4.80 25.65 -16.64
N GLY A 647 4.81 24.90 -17.75
CA GLY A 647 5.96 24.12 -18.19
C GLY A 647 6.06 22.71 -17.57
N ARG A 648 5.12 22.32 -16.73
CA ARG A 648 5.04 20.96 -16.18
C ARG A 648 4.59 19.98 -17.25
N ILE A 649 5.24 18.79 -17.29
CA ILE A 649 4.87 17.71 -18.23
C ILE A 649 4.16 16.60 -17.44
N LYS A 650 2.92 16.27 -17.86
CA LYS A 650 2.12 15.15 -17.37
C LYS A 650 2.20 13.99 -18.38
N ILE A 651 2.66 12.83 -17.94
CA ILE A 651 2.82 11.65 -18.81
C ILE A 651 2.06 10.47 -18.20
N ARG A 652 1.30 9.76 -19.03
CA ARG A 652 0.56 8.57 -18.65
C ARG A 652 0.73 7.46 -19.68
N GLY A 653 0.86 6.22 -19.22
CA GLY A 653 0.82 5.01 -20.03
C GLY A 653 1.97 4.78 -21.01
N PHE A 654 2.93 5.70 -21.12
CA PHE A 654 4.14 5.50 -21.91
C PHE A 654 5.11 4.53 -21.25
N GLU A 655 6.00 3.96 -22.03
CA GLU A 655 7.01 3.00 -21.61
C GLU A 655 7.94 3.59 -20.54
N LEU A 656 8.18 4.89 -20.56
CA LEU A 656 9.05 5.58 -19.60
C LEU A 656 8.57 5.53 -18.14
N VAL A 657 7.28 5.23 -17.90
CA VAL A 657 6.74 5.05 -16.54
C VAL A 657 6.69 3.57 -16.12
N ARG A 658 7.15 2.65 -17.00
CA ARG A 658 7.12 1.21 -16.77
C ARG A 658 8.52 0.70 -16.41
N ARG A 659 8.57 -0.29 -15.50
CA ARG A 659 9.83 -0.89 -15.04
C ARG A 659 10.40 -1.95 -15.97
N ASP A 660 9.54 -2.59 -16.77
CA ASP A 660 9.91 -3.60 -17.77
C ASP A 660 10.56 -3.01 -19.04
N TRP A 661 11.00 -1.74 -18.98
CA TRP A 661 11.77 -1.05 -19.98
C TRP A 661 13.09 -0.54 -19.40
N SER A 662 14.16 -0.66 -20.17
CA SER A 662 15.51 -0.22 -19.77
C SER A 662 15.57 1.31 -19.56
N ALA A 663 16.49 1.76 -18.70
CA ALA A 663 16.67 3.19 -18.43
C ALA A 663 17.01 3.97 -19.70
N VAL A 664 17.87 3.44 -20.57
CA VAL A 664 18.20 4.07 -21.87
C VAL A 664 16.95 4.31 -22.71
N SER A 665 16.03 3.33 -22.80
CA SER A 665 14.77 3.48 -23.53
C SER A 665 13.86 4.53 -22.91
N ARG A 666 13.71 4.50 -21.58
CA ARG A 666 12.87 5.45 -20.84
C ARG A 666 13.38 6.89 -20.98
N ASN A 667 14.70 7.09 -20.85
CA ASN A 667 15.32 8.41 -20.97
C ASN A 667 15.23 8.95 -22.41
N THR A 668 15.42 8.09 -23.41
CA THR A 668 15.26 8.46 -24.82
C THR A 668 13.82 8.87 -25.11
N GLN A 669 12.83 8.07 -24.66
CA GLN A 669 11.43 8.40 -24.85
C GLN A 669 11.04 9.72 -24.18
N ARG A 670 11.57 9.98 -22.95
CA ARG A 670 11.36 11.25 -22.24
C ARG A 670 11.90 12.43 -23.04
N ALA A 671 13.14 12.36 -23.49
CA ALA A 671 13.78 13.41 -24.27
C ALA A 671 13.03 13.70 -25.57
N VAL A 672 12.57 12.67 -26.27
CA VAL A 672 11.73 12.80 -27.49
C VAL A 672 10.42 13.50 -27.16
N LEU A 673 9.68 13.08 -26.10
CA LEU A 673 8.42 13.70 -25.70
C LEU A 673 8.62 15.17 -25.32
N GLU A 674 9.64 15.47 -24.54
CA GLU A 674 9.95 16.87 -24.13
C GLU A 674 10.26 17.76 -25.32
N THR A 675 11.06 17.28 -26.29
CA THR A 675 11.40 18.02 -27.49
C THR A 675 10.13 18.30 -28.35
N ILE A 676 9.27 17.30 -28.50
CA ILE A 676 8.05 17.47 -29.27
C ILE A 676 7.05 18.39 -28.58
N LEU A 677 6.85 18.24 -27.29
CA LEU A 677 5.90 19.06 -26.54
C LEU A 677 6.33 20.51 -26.39
N LYS A 678 7.64 20.76 -26.18
CA LYS A 678 8.18 22.12 -25.98
C LYS A 678 8.49 22.85 -27.29
N GLU A 679 9.08 22.16 -28.25
CA GLU A 679 9.64 22.76 -29.46
C GLU A 679 8.91 22.39 -30.74
N GLY A 680 8.16 21.28 -30.73
CA GLY A 680 7.50 20.73 -31.93
C GLY A 680 8.48 20.25 -33.02
N SER A 681 9.78 20.08 -32.67
CA SER A 681 10.84 19.79 -33.66
C SER A 681 10.97 18.29 -33.91
N LYS A 682 10.57 17.89 -35.11
CA LYS A 682 10.73 16.54 -35.66
C LYS A 682 12.21 16.16 -35.78
N GLU A 683 13.01 17.10 -36.33
CA GLU A 683 14.43 16.89 -36.65
C GLU A 683 15.25 16.64 -35.38
N LYS A 684 15.04 17.45 -34.31
CA LYS A 684 15.71 17.28 -33.03
C LYS A 684 15.30 15.97 -32.37
N ALA A 685 14.02 15.62 -32.39
CA ALA A 685 13.53 14.37 -31.83
C ALA A 685 14.14 13.14 -32.52
N MET A 686 14.28 13.19 -33.87
CA MET A 686 14.99 12.16 -34.64
C MET A 686 16.49 12.07 -34.28
N ALA A 687 17.16 13.21 -34.12
CA ALA A 687 18.59 13.25 -33.79
C ALA A 687 18.87 12.58 -32.44
N ILE A 688 18.01 12.78 -31.43
CA ILE A 688 18.10 12.12 -30.13
C ILE A 688 18.10 10.58 -30.28
N VAL A 689 17.16 10.04 -31.05
CA VAL A 689 17.04 8.59 -31.25
C VAL A 689 18.24 8.04 -32.01
N LYS A 690 18.69 8.73 -33.07
CA LYS A 690 19.85 8.32 -33.89
C LYS A 690 21.13 8.32 -33.05
N ASP A 691 21.33 9.30 -32.18
CA ASP A 691 22.48 9.33 -31.27
C ASP A 691 22.51 8.11 -30.34
N VAL A 692 21.37 7.79 -29.71
CA VAL A 692 21.28 6.64 -28.81
C VAL A 692 21.50 5.32 -29.57
N VAL A 693 20.95 5.16 -30.77
CA VAL A 693 21.19 3.99 -31.65
C VAL A 693 22.66 3.84 -31.98
N LYS A 694 23.36 4.94 -32.31
CA LYS A 694 24.79 4.96 -32.56
C LYS A 694 25.58 4.50 -31.32
N ARG A 695 25.32 5.12 -30.16
CA ARG A 695 25.98 4.79 -28.88
C ARG A 695 25.79 3.33 -28.47
N LEU A 696 24.59 2.77 -28.67
CA LEU A 696 24.32 1.34 -28.43
C LEU A 696 25.21 0.43 -29.31
N ARG A 697 25.36 0.74 -30.62
CA ARG A 697 26.21 -0.04 -31.54
C ARG A 697 27.70 0.09 -31.22
N GLU A 698 28.14 1.26 -30.77
CA GLU A 698 29.52 1.53 -30.36
C GLU A 698 29.87 0.87 -28.99
N GLY A 699 28.91 0.32 -28.27
CA GLY A 699 29.13 -0.30 -26.95
C GLY A 699 29.37 0.72 -25.83
N SER A 700 29.00 1.98 -26.02
CA SER A 700 29.30 3.09 -25.10
C SER A 700 28.21 3.35 -24.04
N ILE A 701 27.17 2.51 -23.96
CA ILE A 701 26.12 2.61 -22.93
C ILE A 701 26.46 1.71 -21.75
N ASP A 702 26.33 2.24 -20.54
CA ASP A 702 26.52 1.47 -19.30
C ASP A 702 25.49 0.34 -19.19
N ILE A 703 25.93 -0.85 -18.76
CA ILE A 703 25.08 -2.02 -18.55
C ILE A 703 23.92 -1.70 -17.59
N LYS A 704 24.12 -0.88 -16.58
CA LYS A 704 23.09 -0.44 -15.63
C LYS A 704 21.96 0.32 -16.30
N GLU A 705 22.24 1.09 -17.37
CA GLU A 705 21.19 1.78 -18.15
C GLU A 705 20.38 0.82 -19.02
N LEU A 706 20.87 -0.37 -19.26
CA LEU A 706 20.26 -1.40 -20.10
C LEU A 706 19.42 -2.41 -19.31
N THR A 707 19.45 -2.34 -18.00
CA THR A 707 18.74 -3.26 -17.12
C THR A 707 17.23 -3.17 -17.29
N ILE A 708 16.61 -4.35 -17.45
CA ILE A 708 15.17 -4.56 -17.52
C ILE A 708 14.71 -5.20 -16.21
N GLN A 709 13.56 -4.77 -15.67
CA GLN A 709 13.05 -5.26 -14.39
C GLN A 709 11.67 -5.87 -14.53
N THR A 710 11.54 -7.12 -14.05
CA THR A 710 10.26 -7.83 -14.07
C THR A 710 10.07 -8.59 -12.77
N GLN A 711 8.87 -8.55 -12.19
CA GLN A 711 8.56 -9.31 -10.99
C GLN A 711 8.13 -10.73 -11.33
N LEU A 712 8.71 -11.73 -10.67
CA LEU A 712 8.21 -13.10 -10.70
C LEU A 712 6.95 -13.20 -9.82
N ARG A 713 5.79 -13.34 -10.45
CA ARG A 713 4.49 -13.34 -9.75
C ARG A 713 4.01 -14.73 -9.33
N LYS A 714 4.66 -15.78 -9.81
CA LYS A 714 4.35 -17.18 -9.54
C LYS A 714 5.60 -17.90 -9.03
N ARG A 715 5.42 -19.06 -8.45
CA ARG A 715 6.54 -19.97 -8.14
C ARG A 715 7.26 -20.33 -9.43
N ILE A 716 8.58 -20.47 -9.36
CA ILE A 716 9.45 -20.71 -10.53
C ILE A 716 9.00 -21.93 -11.33
N ASP A 717 8.51 -22.98 -10.65
CA ASP A 717 8.02 -24.21 -11.30
C ASP A 717 6.62 -24.05 -11.92
N ALA A 718 5.88 -23.01 -11.59
CA ALA A 718 4.53 -22.77 -12.07
C ALA A 718 4.46 -21.88 -13.33
N TYR A 719 5.60 -21.64 -13.97
CA TYR A 719 5.69 -20.91 -15.23
C TYR A 719 5.76 -21.87 -16.42
N ASP A 720 4.77 -21.81 -17.30
CA ASP A 720 4.70 -22.58 -18.54
C ASP A 720 5.53 -21.96 -19.70
N SER A 721 5.96 -20.69 -19.54
CA SER A 721 6.68 -19.94 -20.59
C SER A 721 8.18 -19.80 -20.28
N LYS A 722 8.99 -19.78 -21.34
CA LYS A 722 10.43 -19.47 -21.26
C LYS A 722 10.62 -17.96 -21.40
N SER A 723 10.20 -17.18 -20.39
CA SER A 723 10.44 -15.73 -20.41
C SER A 723 11.90 -15.38 -20.07
N PRO A 724 12.42 -14.24 -20.54
CA PRO A 724 13.83 -13.85 -20.31
C PRO A 724 14.20 -13.75 -18.83
N GLU A 725 13.34 -13.13 -18.01
CA GLU A 725 13.55 -12.98 -16.56
C GLU A 725 13.66 -14.35 -15.87
N LEU A 726 12.79 -15.29 -16.25
CA LEU A 726 12.79 -16.63 -15.69
C LEU A 726 14.05 -17.40 -16.13
N ALA A 727 14.50 -17.24 -17.38
CA ALA A 727 15.69 -17.88 -17.89
C ALA A 727 16.95 -17.36 -17.17
N ALA A 728 17.06 -16.05 -16.94
CA ALA A 728 18.16 -15.44 -16.19
C ALA A 728 18.22 -15.99 -14.75
N VAL A 729 17.08 -16.09 -14.08
CA VAL A 729 16.97 -16.63 -12.71
C VAL A 729 17.35 -18.13 -12.68
N LYS A 730 16.82 -18.93 -13.60
CA LYS A 730 17.15 -20.36 -13.66
C LYS A 730 18.65 -20.60 -13.85
N LYS A 731 19.30 -19.85 -14.74
CA LYS A 731 20.75 -19.90 -14.93
C LYS A 731 21.52 -19.57 -13.63
N ALA A 732 21.10 -18.53 -12.92
CA ALA A 732 21.75 -18.15 -11.67
C ALA A 732 21.56 -19.22 -10.57
N ILE A 733 20.42 -19.89 -10.51
CA ILE A 733 20.16 -21.00 -9.59
C ILE A 733 21.00 -22.21 -9.98
N GLU A 734 21.05 -22.60 -11.25
CA GLU A 734 21.87 -23.70 -11.76
C GLU A 734 23.36 -23.50 -11.47
N ARG A 735 23.84 -22.27 -11.57
CA ARG A 735 25.22 -21.89 -11.22
C ARG A 735 25.44 -21.75 -9.70
N LYS A 736 24.44 -22.01 -8.87
CA LYS A 736 24.45 -21.83 -7.41
C LYS A 736 24.76 -20.40 -6.95
N GLN A 737 24.42 -19.41 -7.78
CA GLN A 737 24.62 -17.98 -7.51
C GLN A 737 23.41 -17.34 -6.82
N LYS A 738 22.24 -17.96 -6.90
CA LYS A 738 21.00 -17.54 -6.24
C LYS A 738 20.23 -18.72 -5.68
N ASN A 739 19.44 -18.45 -4.63
CA ASN A 739 18.59 -19.46 -4.02
C ASN A 739 17.16 -19.37 -4.61
N LYS A 740 16.53 -20.51 -4.88
CA LYS A 740 15.22 -20.58 -5.51
C LYS A 740 14.14 -19.84 -4.72
N LYS A 741 14.11 -20.03 -3.39
CA LYS A 741 13.10 -19.40 -2.51
C LYS A 741 13.19 -17.88 -2.53
N ASP A 742 14.40 -17.33 -2.58
CA ASP A 742 14.63 -15.89 -2.54
C ASP A 742 14.24 -15.20 -3.85
N MET A 743 14.19 -15.97 -4.94
CA MET A 743 13.81 -15.46 -6.26
C MET A 743 12.30 -15.56 -6.53
N GLU A 744 11.56 -16.36 -5.76
CA GLU A 744 10.10 -16.46 -5.89
C GLU A 744 9.42 -15.19 -5.34
N GLY A 745 8.65 -14.51 -6.18
CA GLY A 745 8.02 -13.22 -5.84
C GLY A 745 8.96 -12.00 -5.96
N ALA A 746 10.26 -12.22 -6.18
CA ALA A 746 11.26 -11.17 -6.26
C ALA A 746 11.17 -10.34 -7.56
N MET A 747 11.69 -9.11 -7.48
CA MET A 747 11.96 -8.28 -8.66
C MET A 747 13.27 -8.75 -9.29
N VAL A 748 13.21 -9.21 -10.53
CA VAL A 748 14.38 -9.66 -11.30
C VAL A 748 14.89 -8.53 -12.17
N SER A 749 16.19 -8.20 -12.01
CA SER A 749 16.93 -7.25 -12.84
C SER A 749 17.82 -8.04 -13.79
N TYR A 750 17.61 -7.88 -15.08
CA TYR A 750 18.35 -8.64 -16.09
C TYR A 750 18.72 -7.79 -17.31
N VAL A 751 19.74 -8.26 -18.04
CA VAL A 751 20.26 -7.66 -19.27
C VAL A 751 20.23 -8.73 -20.36
N ILE A 752 19.99 -8.32 -21.59
CA ILE A 752 20.11 -9.21 -22.75
C ILE A 752 21.52 -9.08 -23.31
N THR A 753 22.33 -10.13 -23.15
CA THR A 753 23.73 -10.22 -23.55
C THR A 753 23.88 -10.70 -25.00
N LYS A 754 25.13 -10.73 -25.53
CA LYS A 754 25.41 -11.24 -26.87
C LYS A 754 25.31 -12.78 -26.98
N HIS A 755 25.36 -13.48 -25.87
CA HIS A 755 25.54 -14.93 -25.83
C HIS A 755 24.22 -15.70 -25.74
N GLY A 756 23.91 -16.48 -26.77
CA GLY A 756 22.70 -17.31 -26.89
C GLY A 756 22.01 -17.14 -28.24
N ASN A 757 21.12 -18.06 -28.57
CA ASN A 757 20.38 -18.07 -29.83
C ASN A 757 19.02 -17.40 -29.74
N THR A 758 18.39 -17.47 -28.57
CA THR A 758 17.08 -16.87 -28.27
C THR A 758 17.19 -15.74 -27.24
N ILE A 759 16.22 -14.84 -27.21
CA ILE A 759 16.19 -13.73 -26.24
C ILE A 759 16.29 -14.27 -24.80
N SER A 760 15.60 -15.37 -24.50
CA SER A 760 15.65 -16.00 -23.17
C SER A 760 17.04 -16.57 -22.85
N GLU A 761 17.71 -17.17 -23.82
CA GLU A 761 19.09 -17.65 -23.62
C GLU A 761 20.12 -16.51 -23.49
N LYS A 762 19.88 -15.36 -24.10
CA LYS A 762 20.71 -14.17 -23.98
C LYS A 762 20.51 -13.44 -22.63
N ALA A 763 19.40 -13.72 -21.92
CA ALA A 763 19.11 -13.05 -20.66
C ALA A 763 20.09 -13.51 -19.55
N GLU A 764 20.67 -12.53 -18.85
CA GLU A 764 21.55 -12.74 -17.69
C GLU A 764 21.15 -11.78 -16.58
N LEU A 765 21.29 -12.17 -15.30
CA LEU A 765 21.07 -11.22 -14.22
C LEU A 765 22.06 -10.06 -14.32
N GLU A 766 21.61 -8.84 -14.02
CA GLU A 766 22.39 -7.61 -14.16
C GLU A 766 23.78 -7.72 -13.53
N GLU A 767 23.86 -8.29 -12.33
CA GLU A 767 25.10 -8.47 -11.56
C GLU A 767 26.14 -9.42 -12.21
N PHE A 768 25.72 -10.25 -13.17
CA PHE A 768 26.58 -11.20 -13.87
C PHE A 768 26.77 -10.84 -15.36
N ALA A 769 26.06 -9.84 -15.86
CA ALA A 769 26.16 -9.39 -17.24
C ALA A 769 27.48 -8.61 -17.47
N LYS A 770 28.23 -8.98 -18.52
CA LYS A 770 29.52 -8.34 -18.89
C LYS A 770 29.45 -7.59 -20.22
N ASP A 771 28.44 -7.85 -21.01
CA ASP A 771 28.17 -7.22 -22.32
C ASP A 771 26.69 -7.13 -22.57
N TYR A 772 26.28 -6.59 -23.72
CA TYR A 772 24.89 -6.51 -24.13
C TYR A 772 24.68 -6.66 -25.62
N ASP A 773 23.49 -7.12 -26.02
CA ASP A 773 23.08 -7.21 -27.43
C ASP A 773 22.49 -5.85 -27.89
N ALA A 774 23.30 -5.04 -28.55
CA ALA A 774 22.90 -3.71 -29.05
C ALA A 774 21.63 -3.76 -29.95
N GLU A 775 21.55 -4.74 -30.85
CA GLU A 775 20.40 -4.84 -31.78
C GLU A 775 19.11 -5.23 -31.06
N TYR A 776 19.20 -6.01 -29.96
CA TYR A 776 18.05 -6.24 -29.09
C TYR A 776 17.52 -4.92 -28.51
N TYR A 777 18.40 -4.10 -27.90
CA TYR A 777 17.98 -2.84 -27.30
C TYR A 777 17.47 -1.85 -28.33
N ILE A 778 18.06 -1.79 -29.49
CA ILE A 778 17.58 -0.95 -30.60
C ILE A 778 16.18 -1.39 -31.05
N ASN A 779 16.00 -2.68 -31.37
CA ASN A 779 14.79 -3.18 -32.02
C ASN A 779 13.64 -3.48 -31.06
N HIS A 780 13.91 -3.76 -29.78
CA HIS A 780 12.91 -4.16 -28.79
C HIS A 780 12.69 -3.15 -27.67
N GLN A 781 13.57 -2.15 -27.52
CA GLN A 781 13.51 -1.17 -26.45
C GLN A 781 13.41 0.27 -27.00
N VAL A 782 14.45 0.81 -27.60
CA VAL A 782 14.55 2.22 -27.99
C VAL A 782 13.59 2.57 -29.15
N ILE A 783 13.67 1.85 -30.26
CA ILE A 783 12.82 2.13 -31.43
C ILE A 783 11.33 1.93 -31.11
N PRO A 784 10.86 0.81 -30.51
CA PRO A 784 9.44 0.64 -30.22
C PRO A 784 8.86 1.66 -29.25
N SER A 785 9.66 2.17 -28.30
CA SER A 785 9.20 3.19 -27.34
C SER A 785 9.03 4.55 -28.01
N THR A 786 9.90 4.94 -28.92
CA THR A 786 9.93 6.27 -29.58
C THR A 786 9.14 6.33 -30.86
N LEU A 787 9.11 5.24 -31.65
CA LEU A 787 8.45 5.18 -32.94
C LEU A 787 6.96 5.50 -32.89
N LYS A 788 6.25 5.10 -31.82
CA LYS A 788 4.82 5.40 -31.65
C LYS A 788 4.54 6.90 -31.59
N ILE A 789 5.48 7.66 -31.04
CA ILE A 789 5.39 9.12 -30.94
C ILE A 789 5.75 9.75 -32.28
N LEU A 790 6.85 9.28 -32.86
CA LEU A 790 7.42 9.84 -34.09
C LEU A 790 6.60 9.52 -35.33
N LYS A 791 5.82 8.44 -35.33
CA LYS A 791 4.85 8.13 -36.41
C LYS A 791 3.77 9.21 -36.55
N GLU A 792 3.35 9.84 -35.45
CA GLU A 792 2.40 10.96 -35.50
C GLU A 792 2.98 12.21 -36.19
N LEU A 793 4.30 12.22 -36.40
CA LEU A 793 5.04 13.22 -37.20
C LEU A 793 5.44 12.72 -38.57
N GLY A 794 4.95 11.54 -38.99
CA GLY A 794 5.23 10.94 -40.33
C GLY A 794 6.65 10.37 -40.46
N ILE A 795 7.29 9.95 -39.34
CA ILE A 795 8.63 9.32 -39.36
C ILE A 795 8.47 7.80 -39.41
N SER A 796 9.25 7.15 -40.27
CA SER A 796 9.31 5.71 -40.44
C SER A 796 10.36 5.06 -39.53
N GLU A 797 10.24 3.74 -39.34
CA GLU A 797 11.20 2.96 -38.55
C GLU A 797 12.60 2.93 -39.19
N ASP A 798 12.65 2.84 -40.52
CA ASP A 798 13.89 2.78 -41.29
C ASP A 798 14.70 4.09 -41.18
N GLU A 799 14.01 5.23 -41.16
CA GLU A 799 14.64 6.53 -40.90
C GLU A 799 15.32 6.62 -39.54
N LEU A 800 14.74 5.96 -38.51
CA LEU A 800 15.29 5.94 -37.18
C LEU A 800 16.48 4.98 -37.02
N LYS A 801 16.49 3.85 -37.74
CA LYS A 801 17.57 2.88 -37.69
C LYS A 801 18.81 3.33 -38.48
N GLY A 802 18.73 4.45 -39.17
CA GLY A 802 19.82 4.93 -40.00
C GLY A 802 20.00 4.11 -41.29
N LEU A 803 19.04 3.28 -41.62
CA LEU A 803 18.93 2.61 -42.91
C LEU A 803 18.32 3.63 -43.93
N GLY A 804 19.01 4.78 -44.08
CA GLY A 804 18.58 5.84 -44.98
C GLY A 804 18.62 5.36 -46.40
N SER A 805 17.47 5.43 -47.02
CA SER A 805 17.19 5.36 -48.48
C SER A 805 18.45 5.30 -49.39
N GLN A 806 18.91 4.10 -49.67
CA GLN A 806 19.31 3.87 -51.01
C GLN A 806 18.04 4.07 -51.85
N LYS A 807 17.92 5.24 -52.51
CA LYS A 807 16.94 5.43 -53.60
C LYS A 807 17.13 4.22 -54.49
N LYS A 808 16.12 3.38 -54.63
CA LYS A 808 16.05 2.46 -55.76
C LYS A 808 16.11 3.33 -57.03
N LEU A 809 17.28 3.44 -57.60
CA LEU A 809 17.51 3.76 -58.99
C LEU A 809 17.15 2.49 -59.75
N PHE A 810 15.89 2.34 -60.06
CA PHE A 810 15.40 1.70 -61.31
C PHE A 810 13.89 1.90 -61.40
#